data_1dae1aca77e5871b7df1cba2aca12d5b
#
_entry.id   1dae1aca77e5871b7df1cba2aca12d5b
#
_cell.length_a   1.000
_cell.length_b   1.000
_cell.length_c   1.000
_cell.angle_alpha   90.00
_cell.angle_beta   90.00
_cell.angle_gamma   90.00
#
_symmetry.space_group_name_H-M   'P 1'
#
loop_
_entity.id
_entity.type
_entity.pdbx_description
1 polymer ?
#
loop_
_entity_poly.entity_id
_entity_poly.type
_entity_poly.pdbx_seq_one_letter_code
_entity_poly.pdbx_strand_id
1 'polypeptide(L)'
;MRNFVLAFFVCCLASAVASAQTIPRQDAIWARTTTSPITIDGVLSEPAWAVAESVQITYGQLGPMPGSGYWLEAGRAPSDPTSATIKFLVWGDSLYVAIIVKDSSVGGGLFNRFDGILSNVRAKQYMGAHPNANPWNSEFTGSFEYFYGWVTEPWADPGTGAVGASPGYFGFASGHRDSVQTGAWYSGMKKRLIWDAATTVQGVANNDRTSGGAPAYDQGYIMELKYNVALRGYNVRNPAGEIVMYSVSIYDADWQWPMDSVKFSGTRTWLQGPWGNAAQLGHMRILVNPNVTTSTTTLPTLGPDIRIPNGQNFAHPTIDGALIEQVWQYTPRFQIRYGDDAIRNGYPNTGKFRSGQWQIPIGGSKAPVLEPSLATVRYFYKGDTLYLGFDVEDQVVNYRPEIDRRDGFLVTINDRSRTRGTAPNQRGGQFTWQIRFFVDSTDHGGTRGWAGYAADTQALIDSGAVRVALRLKPNTTVDTLALDPSQADQGYTAELAINLRKLGYPAGRGDGVVFPGIIYYDGDSFVPASSSYATRTWWFREAQDQDGPAWALMDPAYNVTTSIEDVAGVVPEQFSLVGNYPNPFNPTTTVQFTMPEAGSVTLFVFDVLGRKVATVDGGLQPAGVRELEFDAARLSSGIYFYYVQMVGKNTQVVQRSSVHKMVLLK
;
A
#
# COMPACT_ATOMS: atom_id res chain seq x y z
N MET A 1 -30.30 -38.26 -64.21
CA MET A 1 -29.52 -38.77 -63.08
C MET A 1 -28.62 -37.64 -62.61
N ARG A 2 -29.00 -36.96 -61.56
CA ARG A 2 -28.28 -35.81 -60.98
C ARG A 2 -27.78 -36.21 -59.58
N ASN A 3 -26.47 -36.29 -59.43
CA ASN A 3 -25.81 -36.56 -58.14
C ASN A 3 -25.77 -35.29 -57.33
N PHE A 4 -26.41 -35.30 -56.17
CA PHE A 4 -26.24 -34.29 -55.10
C PHE A 4 -25.07 -34.73 -54.23
N VAL A 5 -24.01 -33.92 -54.17
CA VAL A 5 -22.93 -34.03 -53.20
C VAL A 5 -23.26 -33.11 -52.05
N LEU A 6 -23.51 -33.70 -50.87
CA LEU A 6 -23.73 -32.97 -49.61
C LEU A 6 -22.37 -32.65 -49.00
N ALA A 7 -21.95 -31.40 -49.00
CA ALA A 7 -20.77 -30.95 -48.29
C ALA A 7 -21.12 -30.60 -46.82
N PHE A 8 -20.58 -31.39 -45.88
CA PHE A 8 -20.66 -31.07 -44.46
C PHE A 8 -19.62 -29.98 -44.13
N PHE A 9 -20.04 -28.79 -43.82
CA PHE A 9 -19.20 -27.77 -43.21
C PHE A 9 -19.10 -28.06 -41.69
N VAL A 10 -17.97 -28.57 -41.28
CA VAL A 10 -17.59 -28.62 -39.85
C VAL A 10 -17.10 -27.24 -39.45
N CYS A 11 -17.93 -26.48 -38.78
CA CYS A 11 -17.53 -25.21 -38.19
C CYS A 11 -16.75 -25.51 -36.91
N CYS A 12 -15.42 -25.52 -36.97
CA CYS A 12 -14.56 -25.49 -35.79
C CYS A 12 -14.67 -24.11 -35.16
N LEU A 13 -15.50 -24.01 -34.14
CA LEU A 13 -15.47 -22.89 -33.19
C LEU A 13 -14.17 -23.03 -32.38
N ALA A 14 -13.10 -22.41 -32.85
CA ALA A 14 -11.94 -22.14 -32.03
C ALA A 14 -12.33 -21.11 -30.98
N SER A 15 -12.61 -21.56 -29.77
CA SER A 15 -12.71 -20.70 -28.60
C SER A 15 -11.34 -20.05 -28.40
N ALA A 16 -11.16 -18.84 -28.90
CA ALA A 16 -10.02 -18.03 -28.54
C ALA A 16 -10.14 -17.74 -27.03
N VAL A 17 -9.40 -18.49 -26.23
CA VAL A 17 -9.10 -18.09 -24.85
C VAL A 17 -8.31 -16.80 -24.99
N ALA A 18 -8.98 -15.68 -24.82
CA ALA A 18 -8.34 -14.40 -24.71
C ALA A 18 -7.44 -14.49 -23.45
N SER A 19 -6.15 -14.67 -23.66
CA SER A 19 -5.19 -14.52 -22.58
C SER A 19 -5.37 -13.09 -22.05
N ALA A 20 -5.78 -12.96 -20.81
CA ALA A 20 -5.87 -11.67 -20.17
C ALA A 20 -4.52 -10.98 -20.32
N GLN A 21 -4.50 -9.84 -21.01
CA GLN A 21 -3.28 -9.07 -21.20
C GLN A 21 -2.82 -8.61 -19.83
N THR A 22 -1.72 -9.15 -19.34
CA THR A 22 -1.15 -8.80 -18.05
C THR A 22 -0.62 -7.37 -18.15
N ILE A 23 -1.27 -6.43 -17.51
CA ILE A 23 -0.80 -5.05 -17.43
C ILE A 23 0.41 -5.04 -16.50
N PRO A 24 1.57 -4.52 -16.93
CA PRO A 24 2.74 -4.45 -16.08
C PRO A 24 2.46 -3.66 -14.81
N ARG A 25 2.96 -4.13 -13.69
CA ARG A 25 2.86 -3.42 -12.42
C ARG A 25 3.61 -2.09 -12.50
N GLN A 26 2.94 -1.00 -12.10
CA GLN A 26 3.47 0.37 -12.25
C GLN A 26 4.05 0.93 -10.95
N ASP A 27 3.84 0.27 -9.82
CA ASP A 27 4.28 0.72 -8.49
C ASP A 27 5.46 -0.09 -7.94
N ALA A 28 6.06 -0.94 -8.75
CA ALA A 28 7.12 -1.84 -8.35
C ALA A 28 8.18 -2.02 -9.44
N ILE A 29 9.40 -2.34 -9.02
CA ILE A 29 10.53 -2.66 -9.90
C ILE A 29 11.32 -3.83 -9.33
N TRP A 30 11.90 -4.67 -10.20
CA TRP A 30 12.78 -5.73 -9.77
C TRP A 30 14.19 -5.23 -9.46
N ALA A 31 14.75 -5.67 -8.33
CA ALA A 31 16.17 -5.62 -8.07
C ALA A 31 16.74 -7.03 -8.29
N ARG A 32 17.62 -7.17 -9.28
CA ARG A 32 18.24 -8.46 -9.60
C ARG A 32 19.30 -8.82 -8.56
N THR A 33 19.38 -10.09 -8.21
CA THR A 33 20.44 -10.59 -7.33
C THR A 33 21.73 -10.78 -8.13
N THR A 34 22.82 -10.16 -7.65
CA THR A 34 24.15 -10.33 -8.26
C THR A 34 24.88 -11.54 -7.68
N THR A 35 25.86 -12.06 -8.41
CA THR A 35 26.73 -13.16 -7.96
C THR A 35 27.96 -12.68 -7.17
N SER A 36 28.26 -11.39 -7.25
CA SER A 36 29.40 -10.74 -6.58
C SER A 36 28.96 -9.42 -5.95
N PRO A 37 29.68 -8.94 -4.92
CA PRO A 37 29.42 -7.64 -4.33
C PRO A 37 29.63 -6.52 -5.36
N ILE A 38 28.92 -5.42 -5.16
CA ILE A 38 29.15 -4.15 -5.86
C ILE A 38 30.14 -3.34 -5.03
N THR A 39 31.12 -2.78 -5.69
CA THR A 39 32.08 -1.84 -5.08
C THR A 39 31.42 -0.46 -5.02
N ILE A 40 31.38 0.16 -3.87
CA ILE A 40 30.81 1.49 -3.72
C ILE A 40 31.92 2.51 -3.97
N ASP A 41 32.08 2.93 -5.21
CA ASP A 41 33.11 3.89 -5.63
C ASP A 41 32.56 5.05 -6.50
N GLY A 42 31.26 5.02 -6.81
CA GLY A 42 30.60 6.03 -7.65
C GLY A 42 30.82 5.77 -9.15
N VAL A 43 31.33 4.60 -9.51
CA VAL A 43 31.58 4.20 -10.91
C VAL A 43 30.85 2.90 -11.22
N LEU A 44 29.90 2.94 -12.15
CA LEU A 44 29.08 1.77 -12.49
C LEU A 44 29.86 0.79 -13.41
N SER A 45 31.00 0.32 -12.91
CA SER A 45 31.91 -0.55 -13.66
C SER A 45 31.49 -2.01 -13.66
N GLU A 46 30.70 -2.45 -12.70
CA GLU A 46 30.24 -3.83 -12.61
C GLU A 46 29.23 -4.15 -13.73
N PRO A 47 29.42 -5.26 -14.47
CA PRO A 47 28.47 -5.65 -15.53
C PRO A 47 27.03 -5.81 -15.07
N ALA A 48 26.81 -6.04 -13.77
CA ALA A 48 25.49 -6.16 -13.18
C ALA A 48 24.63 -4.89 -13.38
N TRP A 49 25.23 -3.70 -13.35
CA TRP A 49 24.54 -2.45 -13.59
C TRP A 49 23.97 -2.31 -15.00
N ALA A 50 24.61 -2.94 -15.98
CA ALA A 50 24.13 -2.90 -17.36
C ALA A 50 22.79 -3.61 -17.54
N VAL A 51 22.53 -4.66 -16.77
CA VAL A 51 21.30 -5.47 -16.84
C VAL A 51 20.31 -5.16 -15.71
N ALA A 52 20.65 -4.24 -14.81
CA ALA A 52 19.77 -3.81 -13.75
C ALA A 52 18.53 -3.08 -14.31
N GLU A 53 17.36 -3.41 -13.78
CA GLU A 53 16.13 -2.66 -14.09
C GLU A 53 16.27 -1.22 -13.63
N SER A 54 15.65 -0.32 -14.36
CA SER A 54 15.76 1.11 -14.09
C SER A 54 14.41 1.81 -14.15
N VAL A 55 14.31 2.87 -13.36
CA VAL A 55 13.23 3.86 -13.41
C VAL A 55 13.82 5.23 -13.71
N GLN A 56 13.14 6.01 -14.51
CA GLN A 56 13.56 7.37 -14.87
C GLN A 56 12.56 8.38 -14.33
N ILE A 57 13.08 9.47 -13.78
CA ILE A 57 12.31 10.65 -13.38
C ILE A 57 12.93 11.89 -14.01
N THR A 58 12.08 12.84 -14.38
CA THR A 58 12.51 14.10 -15.04
C THR A 58 11.69 15.24 -14.49
N TYR A 59 12.32 16.34 -14.15
CA TYR A 59 11.62 17.56 -13.74
C TYR A 59 10.64 18.01 -14.84
N GLY A 60 9.46 18.43 -14.44
CA GLY A 60 8.41 18.83 -15.38
C GLY A 60 7.59 17.70 -15.97
N GLN A 61 7.93 16.44 -15.67
CA GLN A 61 7.19 15.26 -16.09
C GLN A 61 6.64 14.48 -14.89
N LEU A 62 5.44 13.95 -15.04
CA LEU A 62 4.96 12.94 -14.10
C LEU A 62 5.82 11.69 -14.25
N GLY A 63 6.36 11.23 -13.14
CA GLY A 63 7.13 10.01 -13.14
C GLY A 63 6.28 8.76 -13.40
N PRO A 64 6.92 7.61 -13.65
CA PRO A 64 6.26 6.37 -14.02
C PRO A 64 5.49 5.70 -12.86
N MET A 65 5.80 6.08 -11.62
CA MET A 65 5.23 5.48 -10.43
C MET A 65 4.08 6.34 -9.87
N PRO A 66 3.03 5.74 -9.28
CA PRO A 66 2.01 6.49 -8.55
C PRO A 66 2.62 7.36 -7.47
N GLY A 67 2.20 8.62 -7.36
CA GLY A 67 2.74 9.58 -6.41
C GLY A 67 4.00 10.33 -6.88
N SER A 68 4.61 9.95 -8.00
CA SER A 68 5.73 10.68 -8.61
C SER A 68 5.36 12.13 -8.92
N GLY A 69 6.34 13.01 -8.85
CA GLY A 69 6.09 14.40 -9.12
C GLY A 69 7.34 15.26 -9.12
N TYR A 70 7.12 16.54 -9.25
CA TYR A 70 8.16 17.55 -9.27
C TYR A 70 7.66 18.86 -8.65
N TRP A 71 8.60 19.73 -8.30
CA TRP A 71 8.29 20.98 -7.63
C TRP A 71 9.42 22.00 -7.84
N LEU A 72 9.05 23.23 -8.07
CA LEU A 72 9.96 24.37 -7.98
C LEU A 72 10.01 24.87 -6.53
N GLU A 73 11.11 24.61 -5.82
CA GLU A 73 11.27 25.00 -4.42
C GLU A 73 11.57 26.50 -4.27
N ALA A 74 12.40 27.02 -5.16
CA ALA A 74 12.80 28.42 -5.12
C ALA A 74 13.33 28.91 -6.47
N GLY A 75 13.35 30.22 -6.62
CA GLY A 75 13.90 30.87 -7.81
C GLY A 75 13.01 30.77 -9.02
N ARG A 76 13.62 30.63 -10.18
CA ARG A 76 12.95 30.53 -11.49
C ARG A 76 12.89 29.08 -11.98
N ALA A 77 12.06 28.84 -12.99
CA ALA A 77 12.06 27.55 -13.67
C ALA A 77 13.46 27.25 -14.24
N PRO A 78 13.93 25.99 -14.12
CA PRO A 78 15.24 25.58 -14.62
C PRO A 78 15.31 25.73 -16.14
N SER A 79 16.48 26.04 -16.62
CA SER A 79 16.76 26.12 -18.07
C SER A 79 17.19 24.76 -18.64
N ASP A 80 17.64 23.85 -17.78
CA ASP A 80 18.03 22.48 -18.07
C ASP A 80 17.41 21.53 -17.04
N PRO A 81 16.17 21.11 -17.27
CA PRO A 81 15.47 20.25 -16.33
C PRO A 81 16.25 18.97 -16.04
N THR A 82 16.58 18.75 -14.78
CA THR A 82 17.29 17.57 -14.30
C THR A 82 16.53 16.29 -14.62
N SER A 83 17.24 15.28 -15.04
CA SER A 83 16.72 13.92 -15.15
C SER A 83 17.61 12.92 -14.43
N ALA A 84 16.99 11.91 -13.81
CA ALA A 84 17.69 10.86 -13.10
C ALA A 84 17.23 9.48 -13.55
N THR A 85 18.18 8.58 -13.75
CA THR A 85 17.95 7.16 -13.95
C THR A 85 18.36 6.42 -12.67
N ILE A 86 17.46 5.65 -12.09
CA ILE A 86 17.66 4.96 -10.82
C ILE A 86 17.63 3.46 -11.08
N LYS A 87 18.65 2.74 -10.63
CA LYS A 87 18.81 1.29 -10.83
C LYS A 87 18.93 0.58 -9.49
N PHE A 88 18.53 -0.69 -9.46
CA PHE A 88 18.49 -1.49 -8.23
C PHE A 88 19.12 -2.86 -8.44
N LEU A 89 19.97 -3.26 -7.50
CA LEU A 89 20.56 -4.59 -7.41
C LEU A 89 20.54 -5.08 -5.96
N VAL A 90 20.69 -6.37 -5.77
CA VAL A 90 20.80 -6.99 -4.45
C VAL A 90 22.01 -7.91 -4.39
N TRP A 91 22.77 -7.81 -3.33
CA TRP A 91 23.80 -8.77 -2.96
C TRP A 91 23.90 -8.93 -1.44
N GLY A 92 24.03 -10.16 -0.99
CA GLY A 92 24.06 -10.43 0.45
C GLY A 92 22.79 -9.99 1.15
N ASP A 93 22.91 -9.15 2.15
CA ASP A 93 21.80 -8.57 2.94
C ASP A 93 21.51 -7.11 2.55
N SER A 94 22.03 -6.68 1.41
CA SER A 94 22.01 -5.27 1.02
C SER A 94 21.30 -5.02 -0.30
N LEU A 95 20.53 -3.93 -0.33
CA LEU A 95 20.06 -3.29 -1.53
C LEU A 95 21.12 -2.29 -2.00
N TYR A 96 21.45 -2.34 -3.28
CA TYR A 96 22.33 -1.38 -3.95
C TYR A 96 21.48 -0.53 -4.89
N VAL A 97 21.75 0.77 -4.87
CA VAL A 97 21.03 1.74 -5.69
C VAL A 97 22.03 2.61 -6.43
N ALA A 98 21.93 2.66 -7.75
CA ALA A 98 22.68 3.61 -8.56
C ALA A 98 21.73 4.71 -9.02
N ILE A 99 22.12 5.97 -8.82
CA ILE A 99 21.39 7.15 -9.23
C ILE A 99 22.28 7.93 -10.18
N ILE A 100 21.88 7.97 -11.44
CA ILE A 100 22.61 8.63 -12.53
C ILE A 100 21.82 9.89 -12.86
N VAL A 101 22.37 11.02 -12.53
CA VAL A 101 21.73 12.34 -12.74
C VAL A 101 22.40 13.03 -13.93
N LYS A 102 21.57 13.53 -14.83
CA LYS A 102 22.01 14.44 -15.91
C LYS A 102 21.72 15.85 -15.49
N ASP A 103 22.75 16.65 -15.45
CA ASP A 103 22.72 18.00 -14.96
C ASP A 103 23.88 18.79 -15.57
N SER A 104 23.62 19.96 -16.12
CA SER A 104 24.64 20.77 -16.77
C SER A 104 25.26 21.83 -15.88
N SER A 105 24.82 21.91 -14.61
CA SER A 105 25.30 22.89 -13.63
C SER A 105 25.39 22.26 -12.24
N VAL A 106 26.31 21.32 -12.06
CA VAL A 106 26.47 20.54 -10.80
C VAL A 106 27.02 21.40 -9.68
N GLY A 107 26.33 21.43 -8.53
CA GLY A 107 26.80 22.15 -7.36
C GLY A 107 25.73 22.41 -6.31
N GLY A 108 25.64 23.63 -5.87
CA GLY A 108 24.74 24.08 -4.82
C GLY A 108 25.48 24.66 -3.61
N GLY A 109 24.86 25.53 -2.87
CA GLY A 109 25.53 26.27 -1.80
C GLY A 109 24.79 26.33 -0.47
N LEU A 110 23.56 25.83 -0.40
CA LEU A 110 22.74 25.94 0.80
C LEU A 110 21.98 24.66 1.06
N PHE A 111 21.61 24.43 2.31
CA PHE A 111 20.75 23.30 2.69
C PHE A 111 19.42 23.34 1.91
N ASN A 112 18.99 22.19 1.40
CA ASN A 112 17.87 22.02 0.47
C ASN A 112 18.02 22.77 -0.88
N ARG A 113 19.22 23.28 -1.18
CA ARG A 113 19.55 23.98 -2.42
C ARG A 113 20.92 23.53 -2.90
N PHE A 114 21.00 22.27 -3.20
CA PHE A 114 22.19 21.55 -3.65
C PHE A 114 21.74 20.52 -4.69
N ASP A 115 22.67 20.08 -5.49
CA ASP A 115 22.48 18.91 -6.31
C ASP A 115 22.70 17.68 -5.47
N GLY A 116 21.76 16.76 -5.55
CA GLY A 116 21.84 15.58 -4.72
C GLY A 116 20.52 14.88 -4.53
N ILE A 117 20.44 14.10 -3.46
CA ILE A 117 19.32 13.22 -3.19
C ILE A 117 18.85 13.31 -1.74
N LEU A 118 17.59 12.98 -1.58
CA LEU A 118 17.04 12.53 -0.31
C LEU A 118 16.34 11.20 -0.54
N SER A 119 16.83 10.15 0.06
CA SER A 119 16.28 8.81 -0.06
C SER A 119 15.87 8.21 1.28
N ASN A 120 15.08 7.15 1.21
CA ASN A 120 14.49 6.53 2.38
C ASN A 120 14.29 5.04 2.15
N VAL A 121 14.72 4.23 3.11
CA VAL A 121 14.39 2.80 3.21
C VAL A 121 13.52 2.62 4.44
N ARG A 122 12.29 2.18 4.24
CA ARG A 122 11.37 1.97 5.33
C ARG A 122 11.65 0.65 6.05
N ALA A 123 11.55 0.64 7.38
CA ALA A 123 11.64 -0.61 8.12
C ALA A 123 10.45 -1.53 7.81
N LYS A 124 10.74 -2.82 7.70
CA LYS A 124 9.76 -3.83 7.35
C LYS A 124 8.70 -4.02 8.42
N GLN A 125 9.12 -4.06 9.66
CA GLN A 125 8.22 -4.23 10.78
C GLN A 125 7.83 -2.86 11.34
N TYR A 126 6.55 -2.63 11.41
CA TYR A 126 6.03 -1.76 12.43
C TYR A 126 6.49 -2.36 13.76
N MET A 127 7.37 -1.68 14.42
CA MET A 127 7.83 -2.06 15.75
C MET A 127 6.68 -1.74 16.70
N GLY A 128 5.67 -2.59 16.74
CA GLY A 128 4.41 -2.47 17.43
C GLY A 128 4.42 -1.59 18.66
N ALA A 129 3.32 -1.21 19.16
CA ALA A 129 3.07 -0.54 20.42
C ALA A 129 4.32 -0.14 21.24
N HIS A 130 5.13 0.79 20.74
CA HIS A 130 6.10 1.42 21.65
C HIS A 130 5.29 2.17 22.70
N PRO A 131 5.41 1.84 24.00
CA PRO A 131 4.53 2.37 25.02
C PRO A 131 4.61 3.89 25.17
N ASN A 132 5.55 4.56 24.53
CA ASN A 132 5.76 6.01 24.56
C ASN A 132 5.53 6.68 23.21
N ALA A 133 4.99 5.97 22.22
CA ALA A 133 4.82 6.50 20.90
C ALA A 133 3.82 7.66 20.88
N ASN A 134 4.21 8.75 20.23
CA ASN A 134 3.30 9.85 19.92
C ASN A 134 2.52 9.47 18.65
N PRO A 135 1.17 9.54 18.65
CA PRO A 135 0.35 9.18 17.50
C PRO A 135 0.71 9.95 16.22
N TRP A 136 1.35 11.07 16.33
CA TRP A 136 1.81 11.87 15.20
C TRP A 136 3.25 11.57 14.76
N ASN A 137 3.92 10.64 15.43
CA ASN A 137 5.25 10.20 15.06
C ASN A 137 5.20 9.05 14.07
N SER A 138 6.20 8.99 13.23
CA SER A 138 6.46 7.90 12.30
C SER A 138 6.59 6.51 12.92
N GLU A 139 6.70 6.44 14.23
CA GLU A 139 6.72 5.20 14.99
C GLU A 139 5.48 4.33 14.77
N PHE A 140 4.34 4.95 14.45
CA PHE A 140 3.10 4.25 14.13
C PHE A 140 3.06 3.65 12.74
N THR A 141 3.92 4.09 11.87
CA THR A 141 3.93 3.70 10.47
C THR A 141 5.14 2.88 10.08
N GLY A 142 5.87 2.42 11.09
CA GLY A 142 7.16 1.79 10.94
C GLY A 142 8.29 2.82 10.89
N SER A 143 9.42 2.43 11.41
CA SER A 143 10.63 3.23 11.35
C SER A 143 11.19 3.26 9.93
N PHE A 144 11.95 4.29 9.64
CA PHE A 144 12.64 4.41 8.37
C PHE A 144 14.03 5.00 8.57
N GLU A 145 14.93 4.65 7.67
CA GLU A 145 16.24 5.26 7.57
C GLU A 145 16.22 6.20 6.38
N TYR A 146 16.47 7.47 6.62
CA TYR A 146 16.61 8.45 5.56
C TYR A 146 18.08 8.81 5.36
N PHE A 147 18.37 9.28 4.17
CA PHE A 147 19.72 9.49 3.72
C PHE A 147 19.74 10.68 2.75
N TYR A 148 20.55 11.68 3.10
CA TYR A 148 20.90 12.80 2.23
C TYR A 148 22.25 12.55 1.59
N GLY A 149 22.33 12.74 0.28
CA GLY A 149 23.57 12.85 -0.45
C GLY A 149 23.57 14.17 -1.23
N TRP A 150 24.65 14.94 -1.18
CA TRP A 150 24.76 16.17 -1.90
C TRP A 150 26.08 16.30 -2.63
N VAL A 151 26.03 17.02 -3.74
CA VAL A 151 27.17 17.40 -4.56
C VAL A 151 27.21 18.92 -4.55
N THR A 152 28.26 19.50 -3.97
CA THR A 152 28.42 20.95 -3.87
C THR A 152 29.87 21.31 -3.61
N GLU A 153 30.23 22.56 -3.86
CA GLU A 153 31.50 23.09 -3.36
C GLU A 153 31.59 23.00 -1.84
N PRO A 154 32.80 23.15 -1.25
CA PRO A 154 32.96 23.14 0.19
C PRO A 154 31.92 24.01 0.87
N TRP A 155 31.00 23.36 1.52
CA TRP A 155 29.83 23.96 2.09
C TRP A 155 29.96 23.95 3.62
N ALA A 156 29.75 25.10 4.23
CA ALA A 156 29.73 25.20 5.67
C ALA A 156 28.30 24.96 6.19
N ASP A 157 28.15 24.04 7.12
CA ASP A 157 26.91 23.86 7.85
C ASP A 157 26.54 25.18 8.55
N PRO A 158 25.40 25.80 8.22
CA PRO A 158 25.01 27.08 8.81
C PRO A 158 24.76 27.01 10.32
N GLY A 159 24.59 25.81 10.90
CA GLY A 159 24.38 25.63 12.33
C GLY A 159 25.66 25.39 13.12
N THR A 160 26.67 24.78 12.53
CA THR A 160 27.89 24.35 13.21
C THR A 160 29.17 24.96 12.63
N GLY A 161 29.10 25.58 11.47
CA GLY A 161 30.26 26.07 10.72
C GLY A 161 31.17 24.94 10.20
N ALA A 162 30.77 23.68 10.34
CA ALA A 162 31.53 22.55 9.84
C ALA A 162 31.55 22.56 8.32
N VAL A 163 32.73 22.55 7.74
CA VAL A 163 32.89 22.45 6.29
C VAL A 163 32.56 21.03 5.85
N GLY A 164 31.73 20.88 4.84
CA GLY A 164 31.38 19.60 4.26
C GLY A 164 32.59 18.79 3.84
N ALA A 165 32.47 17.50 3.88
CA ALA A 165 33.60 16.58 3.73
C ALA A 165 34.33 16.79 2.40
N SER A 166 35.61 16.98 2.49
CA SER A 166 36.56 16.80 1.39
C SER A 166 36.90 15.31 1.24
N PRO A 167 37.22 14.78 0.09
CA PRO A 167 37.51 15.47 -1.15
C PRO A 167 36.31 15.45 -2.08
N GLY A 168 36.19 16.48 -2.90
CA GLY A 168 35.33 16.40 -4.07
C GLY A 168 33.87 16.75 -3.84
N TYR A 169 33.62 17.72 -3.00
CA TYR A 169 32.33 18.43 -3.09
C TYR A 169 31.08 17.59 -2.84
N PHE A 170 31.20 16.52 -2.10
CA PHE A 170 30.04 15.72 -1.73
C PHE A 170 30.05 15.38 -0.26
N GLY A 171 28.87 15.27 0.28
CA GLY A 171 28.64 14.87 1.65
C GLY A 171 27.42 13.98 1.76
N PHE A 172 27.38 13.28 2.87
CA PHE A 172 26.29 12.39 3.17
C PHE A 172 25.86 12.57 4.62
N ALA A 173 24.56 12.56 4.84
CA ALA A 173 23.99 12.52 6.17
C ALA A 173 22.89 11.48 6.23
N SER A 174 22.71 10.87 7.39
CA SER A 174 21.61 9.97 7.61
C SER A 174 20.89 10.26 8.91
N GLY A 175 19.66 9.90 9.00
CA GLY A 175 18.88 9.99 10.20
C GLY A 175 17.94 8.82 10.36
N HIS A 176 17.66 8.53 11.62
CA HIS A 176 16.72 7.52 12.00
C HIS A 176 15.64 8.17 12.84
N ARG A 177 14.40 8.08 12.41
CA ARG A 177 13.35 8.88 13.02
C ARG A 177 12.85 8.37 14.37
N ASP A 178 13.17 7.13 14.72
CA ASP A 178 12.82 6.56 16.02
C ASP A 178 13.72 7.05 17.17
N SER A 179 14.88 7.58 16.85
CA SER A 179 15.73 8.23 17.83
C SER A 179 15.42 9.73 17.83
N VAL A 180 15.34 10.35 18.99
CA VAL A 180 15.28 11.81 19.11
C VAL A 180 16.47 12.38 18.35
N GLN A 181 16.24 12.80 17.11
CA GLN A 181 17.29 13.33 16.29
C GLN A 181 17.42 14.81 16.57
N THR A 182 18.44 15.11 17.24
CA THR A 182 19.07 16.40 17.12
C THR A 182 19.54 16.53 15.69
N GLY A 183 19.21 17.59 14.96
CA GLY A 183 19.55 17.83 13.57
C GLY A 183 21.04 17.88 13.25
N ALA A 184 21.82 16.98 13.84
CA ALA A 184 23.23 16.86 13.62
C ALA A 184 23.49 16.15 12.29
N TRP A 185 24.16 16.82 11.41
CA TRP A 185 24.72 16.29 10.19
C TRP A 185 25.83 15.30 10.53
N TYR A 186 25.65 14.06 10.15
CA TYR A 186 26.70 13.06 10.33
C TYR A 186 27.46 12.89 9.04
N SER A 187 28.78 13.06 9.07
CA SER A 187 29.61 12.48 8.04
C SER A 187 29.37 10.96 8.02
N GLY A 188 29.16 10.38 6.85
CA GLY A 188 28.72 9.00 6.64
C GLY A 188 29.50 7.88 7.30
N MET A 189 30.61 8.20 7.93
CA MET A 189 31.57 7.25 8.50
C MET A 189 31.03 6.42 9.66
N LYS A 190 30.10 6.93 10.44
CA LYS A 190 29.61 6.24 11.65
C LYS A 190 28.49 5.22 11.41
N LYS A 191 27.89 5.20 10.21
CA LYS A 191 26.75 4.32 9.91
C LYS A 191 26.97 3.36 8.73
N ARG A 192 28.20 3.08 8.36
CA ARG A 192 28.55 2.13 7.29
C ARG A 192 28.01 0.72 7.47
N LEU A 193 27.60 0.34 8.69
CA LEU A 193 26.91 -0.92 8.93
C LEU A 193 25.50 -0.92 8.32
N ILE A 194 24.83 0.24 8.29
CA ILE A 194 23.47 0.38 7.75
C ILE A 194 23.53 0.76 6.28
N TRP A 195 24.41 1.68 5.92
CA TRP A 195 24.55 2.17 4.55
C TRP A 195 26.01 2.55 4.23
N ASP A 196 26.32 2.61 2.95
CA ASP A 196 27.53 3.19 2.38
C ASP A 196 27.19 3.92 1.09
N ALA A 197 28.01 4.89 0.68
CA ALA A 197 27.78 5.67 -0.51
C ALA A 197 29.05 6.25 -1.10
N ALA A 198 29.07 6.42 -2.42
CA ALA A 198 30.09 7.14 -3.15
C ALA A 198 29.47 7.93 -4.31
N THR A 199 30.12 9.03 -4.67
CA THR A 199 29.66 9.89 -5.76
C THR A 199 30.81 10.25 -6.69
N THR A 200 30.54 10.24 -7.99
CA THR A 200 31.43 10.73 -9.04
C THR A 200 30.75 11.84 -9.83
N VAL A 201 31.40 12.97 -9.97
CA VAL A 201 30.93 14.09 -10.80
C VAL A 201 31.52 13.96 -12.19
N GLN A 202 30.68 14.12 -13.19
CA GLN A 202 31.06 14.18 -14.61
C GLN A 202 31.09 15.64 -15.06
N GLY A 203 32.12 16.37 -14.59
CA GLY A 203 32.27 17.81 -14.74
C GLY A 203 33.00 18.41 -13.56
N VAL A 204 32.63 19.62 -13.17
CA VAL A 204 33.20 20.36 -12.06
C VAL A 204 32.08 20.87 -11.16
N ALA A 205 32.03 20.40 -9.92
CA ALA A 205 31.02 20.85 -8.95
C ALA A 205 31.35 22.28 -8.45
N ASN A 206 31.05 23.28 -9.24
CA ASN A 206 31.40 24.68 -9.01
C ASN A 206 30.22 25.67 -9.10
N ASN A 207 28.99 25.15 -9.15
CA ASN A 207 27.76 25.95 -9.19
C ASN A 207 27.59 26.82 -10.42
N ASP A 208 28.41 26.71 -11.43
CA ASP A 208 28.26 27.47 -12.67
C ASP A 208 28.51 26.59 -13.90
N ARG A 209 28.13 27.10 -15.04
CA ARG A 209 28.34 26.45 -16.34
C ARG A 209 29.62 26.94 -17.02
N THR A 210 30.64 27.29 -16.23
CA THR A 210 31.91 27.77 -16.77
C THR A 210 33.08 27.04 -16.14
N SER A 211 34.14 26.88 -16.91
CA SER A 211 35.43 26.42 -16.43
C SER A 211 36.49 27.41 -16.87
N GLY A 212 37.15 28.07 -15.90
CA GLY A 212 38.18 29.06 -16.19
C GLY A 212 37.68 30.26 -17.01
N GLY A 213 36.37 30.60 -16.89
CA GLY A 213 35.74 31.69 -17.63
C GLY A 213 35.26 31.36 -19.04
N ALA A 214 35.44 30.14 -19.51
CA ALA A 214 34.86 29.66 -20.76
C ALA A 214 33.59 28.83 -20.49
N PRO A 215 32.57 28.86 -21.36
CA PRO A 215 31.41 28.01 -21.25
C PRO A 215 31.82 26.53 -21.18
N ALA A 216 31.50 25.85 -20.08
CA ALA A 216 31.69 24.41 -19.88
C ALA A 216 30.47 23.88 -19.11
N TYR A 217 29.82 22.91 -19.70
CA TYR A 217 28.66 22.29 -19.09
C TYR A 217 29.10 20.97 -18.46
N ASP A 218 28.58 20.72 -17.28
CA ASP A 218 28.69 19.42 -16.64
C ASP A 218 27.82 18.39 -17.37
N GLN A 219 28.08 17.12 -17.14
CA GLN A 219 27.26 16.02 -17.65
C GLN A 219 26.39 15.40 -16.56
N GLY A 220 26.63 15.84 -15.31
CA GLY A 220 25.93 15.38 -14.15
C GLY A 220 26.81 14.58 -13.18
N TYR A 221 26.18 13.69 -12.43
CA TYR A 221 26.86 12.89 -11.41
C TYR A 221 26.24 11.49 -11.26
N ILE A 222 26.98 10.60 -10.66
CA ILE A 222 26.57 9.25 -10.32
C ILE A 222 26.72 9.09 -8.82
N MET A 223 25.66 8.65 -8.13
CA MET A 223 25.70 8.19 -6.75
C MET A 223 25.45 6.70 -6.68
N GLU A 224 26.36 5.98 -6.05
CA GLU A 224 26.16 4.60 -5.65
C GLU A 224 25.88 4.52 -4.17
N LEU A 225 24.83 3.79 -3.81
CA LEU A 225 24.36 3.64 -2.45
C LEU A 225 24.22 2.16 -2.12
N LYS A 226 24.51 1.82 -0.88
CA LYS A 226 24.29 0.50 -0.32
C LYS A 226 23.52 0.63 0.97
N TYR A 227 22.44 -0.11 1.10
CA TYR A 227 21.66 -0.20 2.33
C TYR A 227 21.66 -1.64 2.84
N ASN A 228 22.11 -1.87 4.05
CA ASN A 228 21.95 -3.17 4.71
C ASN A 228 20.49 -3.28 5.19
N VAL A 229 19.65 -3.80 4.32
CA VAL A 229 18.20 -3.87 4.56
C VAL A 229 17.80 -4.94 5.57
N ALA A 230 18.70 -5.89 5.89
CA ALA A 230 18.45 -6.86 6.97
C ALA A 230 18.34 -6.15 8.33
N LEU A 231 19.08 -5.07 8.53
CA LEU A 231 18.97 -4.24 9.74
C LEU A 231 17.65 -3.47 9.83
N ARG A 232 16.85 -3.51 8.77
CA ARG A 232 15.50 -2.95 8.70
C ARG A 232 14.43 -4.05 8.61
N GLY A 233 14.79 -5.28 8.95
CA GLY A 233 13.88 -6.42 9.04
C GLY A 233 13.59 -7.14 7.72
N TYR A 234 14.24 -6.78 6.62
CA TYR A 234 14.08 -7.46 5.35
C TYR A 234 14.94 -8.70 5.23
N ASN A 235 14.40 -9.74 4.62
CA ASN A 235 15.16 -10.93 4.25
C ASN A 235 15.21 -11.07 2.72
N VAL A 236 16.16 -10.37 2.11
CA VAL A 236 16.34 -10.39 0.64
C VAL A 236 16.86 -11.71 0.10
N ARG A 237 17.23 -12.65 0.97
CA ARG A 237 17.57 -14.03 0.62
C ARG A 237 16.41 -15.01 0.74
N ASN A 238 15.22 -14.53 1.09
CA ASN A 238 14.03 -15.37 1.20
C ASN A 238 13.69 -16.02 -0.15
N PRO A 239 13.66 -17.37 -0.27
CA PRO A 239 13.30 -18.05 -1.52
C PRO A 239 11.91 -17.70 -2.05
N ALA A 240 10.99 -17.32 -1.16
CA ALA A 240 9.66 -16.86 -1.53
C ALA A 240 9.64 -15.39 -2.05
N GLY A 241 10.79 -14.74 -2.03
CA GLY A 241 10.92 -13.33 -2.39
C GLY A 241 10.73 -12.38 -1.21
N GLU A 242 11.03 -11.10 -1.45
CA GLU A 242 10.92 -10.02 -0.49
C GLU A 242 10.51 -8.73 -1.22
N ILE A 243 9.92 -7.80 -0.50
CA ILE A 243 9.59 -6.47 -1.01
C ILE A 243 10.24 -5.43 -0.10
N VAL A 244 11.22 -4.71 -0.62
CA VAL A 244 11.87 -3.60 0.06
C VAL A 244 11.20 -2.29 -0.35
N MET A 245 10.86 -1.47 0.60
CA MET A 245 10.21 -0.19 0.35
C MET A 245 11.23 0.93 0.32
N TYR A 246 11.23 1.65 -0.79
CA TYR A 246 12.21 2.67 -1.10
C TYR A 246 11.54 3.93 -1.66
N SER A 247 12.08 5.07 -1.33
CA SER A 247 11.68 6.37 -1.90
C SER A 247 12.92 7.23 -2.16
N VAL A 248 12.88 8.06 -3.18
CA VAL A 248 13.95 9.01 -3.47
C VAL A 248 13.41 10.28 -4.10
N SER A 249 14.00 11.40 -3.68
CA SER A 249 13.85 12.71 -4.29
C SER A 249 15.21 13.17 -4.80
N ILE A 250 15.24 13.73 -5.98
CA ILE A 250 16.41 14.41 -6.57
C ILE A 250 16.23 15.91 -6.35
N TYR A 251 17.25 16.51 -5.79
CA TYR A 251 17.40 17.96 -5.69
C TYR A 251 18.29 18.43 -6.82
N ASP A 252 17.96 19.58 -7.34
CA ASP A 252 18.68 20.24 -8.42
C ASP A 252 18.67 21.75 -8.14
N ALA A 253 19.85 22.32 -8.09
CA ALA A 253 20.05 23.71 -7.71
C ALA A 253 21.01 24.42 -8.66
N ASP A 254 20.44 25.06 -9.67
CA ASP A 254 21.19 25.90 -10.61
C ASP A 254 21.53 27.27 -10.00
N TRP A 255 22.79 27.56 -9.96
CA TRP A 255 23.30 28.87 -9.56
C TRP A 255 24.05 29.53 -10.71
N GLN A 256 23.96 30.84 -10.78
CA GLN A 256 24.86 31.61 -11.60
C GLN A 256 25.84 32.40 -10.73
N TRP A 257 27.06 32.42 -11.14
CA TRP A 257 28.10 33.15 -10.43
C TRP A 257 28.29 34.56 -11.01
N PRO A 258 28.43 35.65 -10.20
CA PRO A 258 28.20 35.64 -8.77
C PRO A 258 26.75 35.30 -8.44
N MET A 259 26.55 34.68 -7.28
CA MET A 259 25.23 34.24 -6.84
C MET A 259 24.24 35.39 -6.82
N ASP A 260 23.25 35.31 -7.69
CA ASP A 260 22.17 36.29 -7.82
C ASP A 260 20.86 35.56 -7.59
N SER A 261 20.14 35.97 -6.55
CA SER A 261 18.84 35.36 -6.17
C SER A 261 17.81 35.40 -7.31
N VAL A 262 17.97 36.28 -8.27
CA VAL A 262 17.09 36.37 -9.45
C VAL A 262 17.40 35.30 -10.49
N LYS A 263 18.61 34.76 -10.48
CA LYS A 263 19.09 33.75 -11.44
C LYS A 263 19.14 32.35 -10.92
N PHE A 264 18.78 32.15 -9.67
CA PHE A 264 18.74 30.88 -9.00
C PHE A 264 17.51 30.07 -9.41
N SER A 265 17.70 28.74 -9.57
CA SER A 265 16.67 27.72 -9.67
C SER A 265 16.91 26.66 -8.62
N GLY A 266 15.89 26.26 -7.89
CA GLY A 266 15.95 25.11 -7.00
C GLY A 266 14.73 24.24 -7.23
N THR A 267 14.97 23.00 -7.64
CA THR A 267 13.90 22.06 -7.97
C THR A 267 14.01 20.78 -7.15
N ARG A 268 12.93 20.04 -7.15
CA ARG A 268 12.86 18.69 -6.59
C ARG A 268 12.02 17.82 -7.49
N THR A 269 12.50 16.61 -7.75
CA THR A 269 11.78 15.59 -8.50
C THR A 269 11.82 14.28 -7.73
N TRP A 270 10.70 13.56 -7.61
CA TRP A 270 10.62 12.39 -6.74
C TRP A 270 9.85 11.23 -7.36
N LEU A 271 10.11 10.02 -6.84
CA LEU A 271 9.41 8.81 -7.25
C LEU A 271 8.03 8.71 -6.64
N GLN A 272 7.86 8.81 -5.34
CA GLN A 272 6.55 8.62 -4.72
C GLN A 272 6.18 9.66 -3.66
N GLY A 273 7.07 10.53 -3.32
CA GLY A 273 6.78 11.61 -2.40
C GLY A 273 7.93 12.60 -2.31
N PRO A 274 7.62 13.89 -2.11
CA PRO A 274 8.63 14.95 -2.11
C PRO A 274 9.55 14.96 -0.88
N TRP A 275 9.14 14.26 0.18
CA TRP A 275 9.83 14.28 1.46
C TRP A 275 10.35 12.88 1.80
N GLY A 276 11.48 12.50 1.23
CA GLY A 276 12.12 11.22 1.49
C GLY A 276 12.48 10.98 2.97
N ASN A 277 12.43 12.00 3.83
CA ASN A 277 12.66 11.89 5.26
C ASN A 277 11.38 11.78 6.09
N ALA A 278 10.24 11.49 5.47
CA ALA A 278 8.97 11.34 6.15
C ALA A 278 8.39 9.95 5.94
N ALA A 279 8.12 9.24 7.03
CA ALA A 279 7.51 7.91 6.99
C ALA A 279 6.09 7.89 6.41
N GLN A 280 5.48 9.06 6.34
CA GLN A 280 4.10 9.25 5.88
C GLN A 280 3.94 9.19 4.36
N LEU A 281 5.05 9.13 3.63
CA LEU A 281 5.03 9.20 2.18
C LEU A 281 5.13 7.82 1.57
N GLY A 282 4.55 7.70 0.40
CA GLY A 282 4.57 6.48 -0.38
C GLY A 282 6.00 6.03 -0.69
N HIS A 283 6.12 4.73 -0.81
CA HIS A 283 7.37 4.08 -1.19
C HIS A 283 7.09 3.19 -2.39
N MET A 284 8.00 3.18 -3.33
CA MET A 284 7.96 2.17 -4.37
C MET A 284 8.40 0.82 -3.81
N ARG A 285 7.87 -0.23 -4.37
CA ARG A 285 8.19 -1.61 -4.01
C ARG A 285 9.37 -2.09 -4.84
N ILE A 286 10.48 -2.35 -4.19
CA ILE A 286 11.61 -3.04 -4.80
C ILE A 286 11.40 -4.54 -4.59
N LEU A 287 11.12 -5.24 -5.67
CA LEU A 287 10.87 -6.68 -5.67
C LEU A 287 12.21 -7.41 -5.69
N VAL A 288 12.39 -8.32 -4.76
CA VAL A 288 13.61 -9.11 -4.64
C VAL A 288 13.25 -10.60 -4.59
N ASN A 289 13.94 -11.40 -5.39
CA ASN A 289 13.89 -12.85 -5.29
C ASN A 289 15.28 -13.41 -5.61
N PRO A 290 15.86 -14.28 -4.79
CA PRO A 290 17.18 -14.86 -5.05
C PRO A 290 17.31 -15.56 -6.40
N ASN A 291 16.20 -16.04 -6.96
CA ASN A 291 16.15 -16.68 -8.28
C ASN A 291 16.07 -15.70 -9.45
N VAL A 292 15.81 -14.42 -9.18
CA VAL A 292 15.84 -13.34 -10.18
C VAL A 292 17.22 -12.71 -10.15
N THR A 293 18.11 -13.24 -10.99
CA THR A 293 19.52 -12.87 -11.01
C THR A 293 19.85 -11.97 -12.20
N THR A 294 21.08 -11.52 -12.28
CA THR A 294 21.60 -10.77 -13.44
C THR A 294 21.59 -11.59 -14.75
N SER A 295 21.50 -12.91 -14.66
CA SER A 295 21.36 -13.81 -15.82
C SER A 295 19.92 -14.14 -16.19
N THR A 296 18.94 -13.71 -15.42
CA THR A 296 17.51 -13.95 -15.69
C THR A 296 17.10 -13.18 -16.94
N THR A 297 16.63 -13.86 -17.98
CA THR A 297 16.23 -13.23 -19.25
C THR A 297 14.79 -12.71 -19.24
N THR A 298 13.91 -13.38 -18.49
CA THR A 298 12.50 -13.01 -18.39
C THR A 298 12.14 -12.82 -16.92
N LEU A 299 11.71 -11.61 -16.57
CA LEU A 299 11.28 -11.31 -15.21
C LEU A 299 9.90 -11.93 -14.93
N PRO A 300 9.67 -12.42 -13.70
CA PRO A 300 8.35 -12.88 -13.30
C PRO A 300 7.33 -11.74 -13.43
N THR A 301 6.18 -12.06 -13.99
CA THR A 301 5.04 -11.12 -14.05
C THR A 301 4.27 -11.19 -12.74
N LEU A 302 4.06 -10.04 -12.12
CA LEU A 302 3.23 -9.93 -10.92
C LEU A 302 1.81 -9.53 -11.30
N GLY A 303 0.85 -10.20 -10.70
CA GLY A 303 -0.55 -9.81 -10.78
C GLY A 303 -0.87 -8.57 -9.94
N PRO A 304 -2.06 -8.00 -10.12
CA PRO A 304 -2.56 -6.92 -9.27
C PRO A 304 -2.72 -7.42 -7.82
N ASP A 305 -2.63 -6.48 -6.87
CA ASP A 305 -2.91 -6.78 -5.46
C ASP A 305 -4.38 -7.18 -5.29
N ILE A 306 -5.25 -6.61 -6.10
CA ILE A 306 -6.67 -6.91 -6.11
C ILE A 306 -7.25 -6.80 -7.53
N ARG A 307 -8.12 -7.75 -7.89
CA ARG A 307 -8.93 -7.67 -9.10
C ARG A 307 -10.34 -7.27 -8.71
N ILE A 308 -10.84 -6.21 -9.32
CA ILE A 308 -12.17 -5.67 -9.06
C ILE A 308 -13.12 -6.20 -10.15
N PRO A 309 -14.13 -6.98 -9.79
CA PRO A 309 -15.03 -7.58 -10.77
C PRO A 309 -15.98 -6.56 -11.39
N ASN A 310 -16.42 -6.87 -12.60
CA ASN A 310 -17.42 -6.12 -13.33
C ASN A 310 -18.84 -6.55 -12.94
N GLY A 311 -19.62 -5.62 -12.43
CA GLY A 311 -21.03 -5.81 -12.07
C GLY A 311 -22.01 -5.60 -13.23
N GLN A 312 -21.60 -5.78 -14.49
CA GLN A 312 -22.43 -5.47 -15.66
C GLN A 312 -23.79 -6.17 -15.68
N ASN A 313 -23.88 -7.38 -15.10
CA ASN A 313 -25.11 -8.19 -15.10
C ASN A 313 -26.13 -7.79 -14.02
N PHE A 314 -25.78 -6.82 -13.17
CA PHE A 314 -26.64 -6.33 -12.10
C PHE A 314 -27.08 -4.89 -12.37
N ALA A 315 -28.17 -4.45 -11.77
CA ALA A 315 -28.52 -3.04 -11.73
C ALA A 315 -27.45 -2.23 -10.97
N HIS A 316 -27.40 -0.92 -11.19
CA HIS A 316 -26.64 -0.05 -10.29
C HIS A 316 -27.30 -0.06 -8.91
N PRO A 317 -26.53 -0.22 -7.82
CA PRO A 317 -27.13 -0.14 -6.49
C PRO A 317 -27.65 1.27 -6.20
N THR A 318 -28.69 1.34 -5.41
CA THR A 318 -29.14 2.58 -4.79
C THR A 318 -28.18 2.87 -3.66
N ILE A 319 -27.52 4.03 -3.69
CA ILE A 319 -26.61 4.39 -2.60
C ILE A 319 -27.47 4.97 -1.48
N ASP A 320 -27.92 4.11 -0.59
CA ASP A 320 -28.74 4.45 0.58
C ASP A 320 -28.23 3.85 1.90
N GLY A 321 -27.07 3.20 1.85
CA GLY A 321 -26.36 2.63 2.98
C GLY A 321 -26.80 1.22 3.39
N ALA A 322 -27.70 0.57 2.66
CA ALA A 322 -28.36 -0.63 3.16
C ALA A 322 -27.71 -1.97 2.74
N LEU A 323 -26.88 -2.05 1.74
CA LEU A 323 -26.25 -3.27 1.19
C LEU A 323 -27.25 -4.40 0.87
N ILE A 324 -28.49 -4.06 0.48
CA ILE A 324 -29.56 -5.04 0.24
C ILE A 324 -29.65 -5.50 -1.20
N GLU A 325 -29.01 -4.81 -2.13
CA GLU A 325 -29.03 -5.18 -3.53
C GLU A 325 -28.30 -6.49 -3.75
N GLN A 326 -28.86 -7.27 -4.66
CA GLN A 326 -28.35 -8.61 -4.95
C GLN A 326 -26.85 -8.63 -5.30
N VAL A 327 -26.33 -7.60 -5.96
CA VAL A 327 -24.92 -7.52 -6.33
C VAL A 327 -23.99 -7.65 -5.12
N TRP A 328 -24.35 -7.06 -3.99
CA TRP A 328 -23.56 -7.10 -2.78
C TRP A 328 -23.40 -8.52 -2.18
N GLN A 329 -24.32 -9.41 -2.47
CA GLN A 329 -24.25 -10.80 -1.99
C GLN A 329 -23.19 -11.61 -2.72
N TYR A 330 -22.89 -11.26 -3.98
CA TYR A 330 -22.00 -12.00 -4.87
C TYR A 330 -20.66 -11.31 -5.14
N THR A 331 -20.44 -10.12 -4.61
CA THR A 331 -19.17 -9.41 -4.76
C THR A 331 -18.09 -10.00 -3.84
N PRO A 332 -16.82 -10.00 -4.26
CA PRO A 332 -15.72 -10.33 -3.37
C PRO A 332 -15.67 -9.35 -2.19
N ARG A 333 -15.06 -9.82 -1.11
CA ARG A 333 -14.93 -9.05 0.13
C ARG A 333 -13.58 -9.29 0.78
N PHE A 334 -13.15 -8.34 1.58
CA PHE A 334 -12.05 -8.50 2.54
C PHE A 334 -12.43 -7.84 3.86
N GLN A 335 -11.69 -8.15 4.91
CA GLN A 335 -11.96 -7.66 6.25
C GLN A 335 -10.83 -6.76 6.75
N ILE A 336 -11.17 -5.80 7.60
CA ILE A 336 -10.24 -4.91 8.28
C ILE A 336 -10.57 -4.96 9.77
N ARG A 337 -9.56 -5.24 10.60
CA ARG A 337 -9.69 -5.26 12.05
C ARG A 337 -8.40 -4.83 12.71
N TYR A 338 -8.52 -4.01 13.75
CA TYR A 338 -7.37 -3.60 14.54
C TYR A 338 -6.70 -4.81 15.21
N GLY A 339 -5.38 -4.86 15.12
CA GLY A 339 -4.58 -5.88 15.82
C GLY A 339 -4.70 -7.31 15.31
N ASP A 340 -5.44 -7.56 14.24
CA ASP A 340 -5.66 -8.92 13.71
C ASP A 340 -4.60 -9.28 12.64
N ASP A 341 -3.56 -9.98 13.08
CA ASP A 341 -2.51 -10.48 12.20
C ASP A 341 -3.00 -11.54 11.20
N ALA A 342 -4.02 -12.29 11.54
CA ALA A 342 -4.54 -13.34 10.64
C ALA A 342 -5.23 -12.69 9.43
N ILE A 343 -6.08 -11.71 9.67
CA ILE A 343 -6.71 -10.90 8.60
C ILE A 343 -5.63 -10.21 7.77
N ARG A 344 -4.69 -9.52 8.42
CA ARG A 344 -3.60 -8.80 7.73
C ARG A 344 -2.76 -9.71 6.84
N ASN A 345 -2.44 -10.89 7.32
CA ASN A 345 -1.64 -11.87 6.56
C ASN A 345 -2.40 -12.50 5.38
N GLY A 346 -3.73 -12.42 5.40
CA GLY A 346 -4.59 -12.88 4.31
C GLY A 346 -4.68 -11.92 3.12
N TYR A 347 -4.16 -10.69 3.22
CA TYR A 347 -4.18 -9.75 2.10
C TYR A 347 -3.22 -10.18 1.00
N PRO A 348 -3.68 -10.20 -0.25
CA PRO A 348 -2.88 -10.72 -1.36
C PRO A 348 -1.71 -9.80 -1.73
N ASN A 349 -0.62 -10.38 -2.18
CA ASN A 349 0.51 -9.78 -2.91
C ASN A 349 1.27 -8.60 -2.29
N THR A 350 0.92 -8.17 -1.09
CA THR A 350 1.59 -7.04 -0.44
C THR A 350 2.62 -7.46 0.58
N GLY A 351 2.66 -8.76 0.84
CA GLY A 351 3.44 -9.25 1.96
C GLY A 351 2.89 -8.75 3.30
N LYS A 352 3.23 -9.43 4.33
CA LYS A 352 2.78 -9.27 5.72
C LYS A 352 2.98 -7.87 6.33
N PHE A 353 3.56 -6.93 5.62
CA PHE A 353 4.14 -5.76 6.26
C PHE A 353 3.47 -4.46 5.93
N ARG A 354 2.49 -4.49 5.01
CA ARG A 354 2.07 -3.23 4.44
C ARG A 354 0.58 -3.07 4.30
N SER A 355 -0.13 -4.17 4.26
CA SER A 355 -1.57 -4.16 4.30
C SER A 355 -2.05 -4.42 5.69
N GLY A 356 -3.09 -3.71 6.11
CA GLY A 356 -3.70 -3.91 7.41
C GLY A 356 -2.79 -3.55 8.59
N GLN A 357 -1.92 -2.59 8.43
CA GLN A 357 -1.23 -2.00 9.57
C GLN A 357 -2.22 -1.19 10.40
N TRP A 358 -1.92 -1.06 11.66
CA TRP A 358 -2.74 -0.31 12.60
C TRP A 358 -1.91 0.64 13.44
N GLN A 359 -2.56 1.68 13.90
CA GLN A 359 -1.99 2.68 14.76
C GLN A 359 -2.44 2.47 16.20
N ILE A 360 -1.55 2.70 17.15
CA ILE A 360 -1.86 2.69 18.57
C ILE A 360 -2.99 3.69 18.87
N PRO A 361 -3.87 3.36 19.81
CA PRO A 361 -5.00 4.19 20.16
C PRO A 361 -4.65 5.66 20.39
N ILE A 362 -5.43 6.54 19.79
CA ILE A 362 -5.33 7.99 19.88
C ILE A 362 -6.33 8.47 20.95
N GLY A 363 -5.96 9.50 21.68
CA GLY A 363 -6.92 10.29 22.47
C GLY A 363 -7.25 9.82 23.86
N GLY A 364 -6.72 8.70 24.28
CA GLY A 364 -6.69 8.28 25.67
C GLY A 364 -5.25 8.18 26.15
N SER A 365 -5.00 8.01 27.42
CA SER A 365 -3.71 7.62 27.92
C SER A 365 -3.49 6.13 27.63
N LYS A 366 -3.18 5.78 26.38
CA LYS A 366 -2.76 4.43 25.98
C LYS A 366 -3.64 3.29 26.51
N ALA A 367 -4.95 3.50 26.51
CA ALA A 367 -5.89 2.47 26.90
C ALA A 367 -5.73 1.25 25.98
N PRO A 368 -5.80 0.02 26.50
CA PRO A 368 -5.88 -1.15 25.63
C PRO A 368 -7.14 -1.05 24.78
N VAL A 369 -7.08 -1.46 23.53
CA VAL A 369 -8.27 -1.62 22.69
C VAL A 369 -9.12 -2.72 23.30
N LEU A 370 -10.30 -2.36 23.76
CA LEU A 370 -11.21 -3.27 24.48
C LEU A 370 -12.14 -3.98 23.52
N GLU A 371 -12.56 -3.27 22.49
CA GLU A 371 -13.50 -3.73 21.49
C GLU A 371 -12.97 -3.36 20.07
N PRO A 372 -12.18 -4.20 19.42
CA PRO A 372 -11.75 -3.96 18.04
C PRO A 372 -12.89 -4.35 17.10
N SER A 373 -13.57 -3.37 16.55
CA SER A 373 -14.63 -3.56 15.58
C SER A 373 -14.14 -4.24 14.29
N LEU A 374 -15.05 -4.89 13.56
CA LEU A 374 -14.75 -5.61 12.31
C LEU A 374 -15.46 -4.96 11.14
N ALA A 375 -14.70 -4.44 10.19
CA ALA A 375 -15.23 -3.95 8.93
C ALA A 375 -15.05 -4.99 7.82
N THR A 376 -16.14 -5.37 7.16
CA THR A 376 -16.15 -6.17 5.93
C THR A 376 -16.38 -5.25 4.74
N VAL A 377 -15.44 -5.20 3.81
CA VAL A 377 -15.50 -4.35 2.62
C VAL A 377 -15.79 -5.21 1.40
N ARG A 378 -16.84 -4.87 0.68
CA ARG A 378 -17.26 -5.45 -0.59
C ARG A 378 -16.95 -4.51 -1.72
N TYR A 379 -16.64 -5.02 -2.92
CA TYR A 379 -16.22 -4.15 -4.01
C TYR A 379 -16.55 -4.73 -5.39
N PHE A 380 -16.91 -3.85 -6.30
CA PHE A 380 -17.06 -4.13 -7.74
C PHE A 380 -17.04 -2.81 -8.52
N TYR A 381 -16.98 -2.88 -9.83
CA TYR A 381 -17.20 -1.71 -10.68
C TYR A 381 -18.31 -1.99 -11.70
N LYS A 382 -18.93 -0.92 -12.18
CA LYS A 382 -19.86 -0.97 -13.31
C LYS A 382 -19.75 0.31 -14.13
N GLY A 383 -19.46 0.17 -15.43
CA GLY A 383 -19.15 1.33 -16.27
C GLY A 383 -17.96 2.13 -15.70
N ASP A 384 -18.17 3.41 -15.47
CA ASP A 384 -17.17 4.34 -14.96
C ASP A 384 -17.17 4.44 -13.42
N THR A 385 -17.94 3.63 -12.73
CA THR A 385 -18.17 3.77 -11.30
C THR A 385 -17.60 2.58 -10.53
N LEU A 386 -16.73 2.89 -9.57
CA LEU A 386 -16.26 1.97 -8.53
C LEU A 386 -17.25 2.01 -7.36
N TYR A 387 -17.67 0.85 -6.89
CA TYR A 387 -18.57 0.68 -5.76
C TYR A 387 -17.87 -0.03 -4.63
N LEU A 388 -18.00 0.51 -3.41
CA LEU A 388 -17.56 -0.10 -2.16
C LEU A 388 -18.74 -0.18 -1.21
N GLY A 389 -18.94 -1.34 -0.61
CA GLY A 389 -19.91 -1.58 0.45
C GLY A 389 -19.19 -1.94 1.74
N PHE A 390 -19.56 -1.32 2.83
CA PHE A 390 -18.97 -1.51 4.15
C PHE A 390 -20.00 -2.09 5.10
N ASP A 391 -19.69 -3.19 5.74
CA ASP A 391 -20.50 -3.83 6.76
C ASP A 391 -19.64 -3.92 8.03
N VAL A 392 -19.99 -3.11 9.03
CA VAL A 392 -19.21 -2.93 10.25
C VAL A 392 -19.95 -3.57 11.41
N GLU A 393 -19.27 -4.47 12.11
CA GLU A 393 -19.66 -5.01 13.39
C GLU A 393 -18.92 -4.23 14.47
N ASP A 394 -19.66 -3.50 15.31
CA ASP A 394 -19.13 -2.53 16.25
C ASP A 394 -20.09 -2.44 17.44
N GLN A 395 -19.56 -2.64 18.64
CA GLN A 395 -20.36 -2.63 19.87
C GLN A 395 -20.46 -1.25 20.51
N VAL A 396 -19.68 -0.27 20.02
CA VAL A 396 -19.67 1.10 20.55
C VAL A 396 -19.60 2.10 19.40
N VAL A 397 -20.72 2.30 18.72
CA VAL A 397 -20.79 3.25 17.60
C VAL A 397 -20.75 4.68 18.09
N ASN A 398 -19.75 5.44 17.70
CA ASN A 398 -19.42 6.71 18.32
C ASN A 398 -19.31 7.89 17.34
N TYR A 399 -19.73 9.05 17.83
CA TYR A 399 -19.50 10.35 17.22
C TYR A 399 -18.72 11.26 18.15
N ARG A 400 -17.65 11.86 17.65
CA ARG A 400 -16.89 12.91 18.34
C ARG A 400 -16.64 14.08 17.38
N PRO A 401 -16.50 15.31 17.89
CA PRO A 401 -16.16 16.46 17.04
C PRO A 401 -14.85 16.26 16.28
N GLU A 402 -13.87 15.62 16.90
CA GLU A 402 -12.59 15.32 16.29
C GLU A 402 -12.74 14.19 15.25
N ILE A 403 -12.34 14.47 14.01
CA ILE A 403 -12.56 13.57 12.87
C ILE A 403 -11.87 12.21 13.01
N ASP A 404 -10.79 12.15 13.77
CA ASP A 404 -10.01 10.94 14.00
C ASP A 404 -10.48 10.13 15.23
N ARG A 405 -11.58 10.56 15.84
CA ARG A 405 -12.25 9.88 16.96
C ARG A 405 -13.71 9.52 16.66
N ARG A 406 -14.02 9.33 15.39
CA ARG A 406 -15.33 8.92 14.88
C ARG A 406 -15.19 7.58 14.20
N ASP A 407 -16.27 6.83 14.17
CA ASP A 407 -16.35 5.64 13.35
C ASP A 407 -16.58 6.02 11.91
N GLY A 408 -15.81 5.41 11.02
CA GLY A 408 -15.93 5.70 9.60
C GLY A 408 -14.70 5.34 8.79
N PHE A 409 -14.61 5.93 7.62
CA PHE A 409 -13.60 5.57 6.64
C PHE A 409 -12.98 6.78 5.95
N LEU A 410 -11.73 6.62 5.59
CA LEU A 410 -11.09 7.41 4.55
C LEU A 410 -10.72 6.48 3.41
N VAL A 411 -11.37 6.66 2.29
CA VAL A 411 -11.01 5.99 1.03
C VAL A 411 -10.17 6.95 0.19
N THR A 412 -9.02 6.48 -0.27
CA THR A 412 -8.16 7.26 -1.15
C THR A 412 -8.10 6.62 -2.52
N ILE A 413 -8.11 7.46 -3.55
CA ILE A 413 -7.88 7.07 -4.93
C ILE A 413 -6.76 7.94 -5.47
N ASN A 414 -5.67 7.33 -5.92
CA ASN A 414 -4.59 8.06 -6.57
C ASN A 414 -4.96 8.30 -8.03
N ASP A 415 -4.99 9.58 -8.42
CA ASP A 415 -5.24 10.00 -9.80
C ASP A 415 -3.91 10.22 -10.52
N ARG A 416 -3.58 9.31 -11.42
CA ARG A 416 -2.37 9.34 -12.23
C ARG A 416 -2.40 10.40 -13.34
N SER A 417 -3.55 10.97 -13.64
CA SER A 417 -3.72 11.87 -14.78
C SER A 417 -3.62 13.34 -14.43
N ARG A 418 -3.66 13.68 -13.13
CA ARG A 418 -3.68 15.06 -12.67
C ARG A 418 -2.35 15.51 -12.10
N THR A 419 -1.90 16.66 -12.59
CA THR A 419 -0.88 17.46 -11.93
C THR A 419 -1.54 18.41 -10.93
N ARG A 420 -1.05 18.44 -9.70
CA ARG A 420 -1.28 19.59 -8.83
C ARG A 420 -0.38 20.72 -9.29
N GLY A 421 -1.02 21.84 -9.69
CA GLY A 421 -0.36 23.09 -9.89
C GLY A 421 0.54 23.17 -11.14
N THR A 422 0.20 24.11 -12.02
CA THR A 422 0.99 24.43 -13.22
C THR A 422 1.75 25.74 -13.07
N ALA A 423 1.54 26.46 -11.95
CA ALA A 423 2.22 27.73 -11.71
C ALA A 423 3.59 27.53 -11.06
N PRO A 424 4.55 28.41 -11.30
CA PRO A 424 5.78 28.49 -10.54
C PRO A 424 5.47 28.44 -9.03
N ASN A 425 6.25 27.66 -8.26
CA ASN A 425 6.06 27.41 -6.83
C ASN A 425 4.87 26.51 -6.45
N GLN A 426 4.22 25.85 -7.38
CA GLN A 426 3.21 24.85 -7.08
C GLN A 426 3.77 23.44 -7.29
N ARG A 427 3.34 22.51 -6.42
CA ARG A 427 3.72 21.11 -6.51
C ARG A 427 3.14 20.49 -7.77
N GLY A 428 3.99 20.04 -8.68
CA GLY A 428 3.61 19.08 -9.69
C GLY A 428 3.65 17.68 -9.07
N GLY A 429 2.65 16.88 -9.29
CA GLY A 429 2.63 15.51 -8.79
C GLY A 429 1.26 14.88 -9.00
N GLN A 430 1.21 13.58 -8.86
CA GLN A 430 -0.06 12.88 -8.94
C GLN A 430 -0.94 13.25 -7.75
N PHE A 431 -2.20 13.42 -8.03
CA PHE A 431 -3.19 13.82 -7.04
C PHE A 431 -3.79 12.58 -6.37
N THR A 432 -3.95 12.63 -5.06
CA THR A 432 -4.71 11.61 -4.30
C THR A 432 -6.03 12.20 -3.85
N TRP A 433 -7.12 11.64 -4.32
CA TRP A 433 -8.44 11.97 -3.86
C TRP A 433 -8.67 11.35 -2.49
N GLN A 434 -9.17 12.14 -1.55
CA GLN A 434 -9.53 11.70 -0.20
C GLN A 434 -11.04 11.78 -0.05
N ILE A 435 -11.67 10.63 0.20
CA ILE A 435 -13.11 10.51 0.43
C ILE A 435 -13.29 10.09 1.87
N ARG A 436 -13.64 11.03 2.73
CA ARG A 436 -13.71 10.84 4.17
C ARG A 436 -15.14 10.97 4.64
N PHE A 437 -15.69 9.88 5.16
CA PHE A 437 -17.03 9.80 5.70
C PHE A 437 -17.06 9.05 7.04
N PHE A 438 -18.04 9.33 7.83
CA PHE A 438 -18.13 8.83 9.20
C PHE A 438 -19.59 8.79 9.67
N VAL A 439 -19.84 8.10 10.78
CA VAL A 439 -21.12 8.14 11.48
C VAL A 439 -21.36 9.55 12.02
N ASP A 440 -22.51 10.15 11.71
CA ASP A 440 -22.90 11.46 12.23
C ASP A 440 -23.77 11.31 13.50
N SER A 441 -23.85 12.36 14.29
CA SER A 441 -24.68 12.42 15.49
C SER A 441 -26.18 12.48 15.22
N THR A 442 -26.57 12.68 13.95
CA THR A 442 -27.96 12.84 13.54
C THR A 442 -28.26 12.10 12.25
N ASP A 443 -29.47 11.56 12.16
CA ASP A 443 -29.98 11.01 10.90
C ASP A 443 -30.45 12.14 9.97
N HIS A 444 -29.81 12.25 8.82
CA HIS A 444 -30.16 13.22 7.77
C HIS A 444 -31.26 12.71 6.83
N GLY A 445 -31.71 11.48 7.00
CA GLY A 445 -32.74 10.84 6.19
C GLY A 445 -32.35 10.64 4.71
N GLY A 446 -33.32 10.21 3.91
CA GLY A 446 -33.16 10.05 2.45
C GLY A 446 -32.03 9.10 2.08
N THR A 447 -31.23 9.49 1.10
CA THR A 447 -30.08 8.72 0.60
C THR A 447 -28.78 9.01 1.35
N ARG A 448 -28.81 9.83 2.40
CA ARG A 448 -27.63 10.11 3.22
C ARG A 448 -27.62 9.29 4.52
N GLY A 449 -28.79 9.16 5.16
CA GLY A 449 -28.92 8.51 6.45
C GLY A 449 -28.03 9.15 7.51
N TRP A 450 -27.24 8.35 8.19
CA TRP A 450 -26.32 8.79 9.27
C TRP A 450 -24.92 9.18 8.77
N ALA A 451 -24.72 9.39 7.48
CA ALA A 451 -23.41 9.75 6.95
C ALA A 451 -23.05 11.21 7.21
N GLY A 452 -21.93 11.45 7.87
CA GLY A 452 -21.22 12.71 7.95
C GLY A 452 -20.05 12.77 6.98
N TYR A 453 -19.67 13.97 6.52
CA TYR A 453 -18.64 14.15 5.51
C TYR A 453 -17.62 15.21 5.92
N ALA A 454 -16.35 15.01 5.54
CA ALA A 454 -15.39 16.09 5.54
C ALA A 454 -15.66 17.08 4.38
N ALA A 455 -15.18 18.31 4.51
CA ALA A 455 -15.48 19.38 3.56
C ALA A 455 -15.01 19.07 2.12
N ASP A 456 -13.89 18.40 1.95
CA ASP A 456 -13.36 17.94 0.66
C ASP A 456 -14.25 16.86 0.04
N THR A 457 -14.78 15.96 0.86
CA THR A 457 -15.73 14.92 0.44
C THR A 457 -17.07 15.53 0.05
N GLN A 458 -17.55 16.53 0.79
CA GLN A 458 -18.78 17.24 0.43
C GLN A 458 -18.66 17.88 -0.96
N ALA A 459 -17.53 18.49 -1.29
CA ALA A 459 -17.30 19.05 -2.62
C ALA A 459 -17.35 17.97 -3.74
N LEU A 460 -16.86 16.77 -3.46
CA LEU A 460 -16.97 15.64 -4.41
C LEU A 460 -18.41 15.16 -4.57
N ILE A 461 -19.20 15.19 -3.51
CA ILE A 461 -20.63 14.86 -3.55
C ILE A 461 -21.39 15.91 -4.35
N ASP A 462 -21.16 17.18 -4.11
CA ASP A 462 -21.81 18.30 -4.80
C ASP A 462 -21.50 18.28 -6.32
N SER A 463 -20.30 17.86 -6.70
CA SER A 463 -19.92 17.65 -8.11
C SER A 463 -20.56 16.39 -8.72
N GLY A 464 -21.14 15.52 -7.90
CA GLY A 464 -21.65 14.20 -8.26
C GLY A 464 -20.55 13.20 -8.64
N ALA A 465 -19.29 13.45 -8.26
CA ALA A 465 -18.20 12.49 -8.43
C ALA A 465 -18.29 11.35 -7.40
N VAL A 466 -18.84 11.63 -6.25
CA VAL A 466 -19.00 10.68 -5.15
C VAL A 466 -20.45 10.66 -4.67
N ARG A 467 -20.92 9.49 -4.27
CA ARG A 467 -22.15 9.31 -3.49
C ARG A 467 -21.83 8.40 -2.33
N VAL A 468 -22.27 8.77 -1.14
CA VAL A 468 -22.06 8.00 0.09
C VAL A 468 -23.31 8.06 0.95
N ALA A 469 -23.65 6.93 1.55
CA ALA A 469 -24.74 6.79 2.50
C ALA A 469 -24.37 5.81 3.61
N LEU A 470 -24.95 6.00 4.80
CA LEU A 470 -24.70 5.15 5.98
C LEU A 470 -26.00 4.87 6.70
N ARG A 471 -26.17 3.64 7.17
CA ARG A 471 -27.29 3.21 8.02
C ARG A 471 -26.78 2.52 9.27
N LEU A 472 -27.40 2.82 10.38
CA LEU A 472 -27.20 2.08 11.61
C LEU A 472 -27.91 0.72 11.52
N LYS A 473 -27.29 -0.33 12.02
CA LYS A 473 -27.94 -1.62 12.20
C LYS A 473 -29.01 -1.57 13.29
N PRO A 474 -29.95 -2.52 13.34
CA PRO A 474 -30.93 -2.58 14.42
C PRO A 474 -30.28 -2.54 15.81
N ASN A 475 -30.92 -1.87 16.75
CA ASN A 475 -30.43 -1.72 18.13
C ASN A 475 -29.07 -1.01 18.26
N THR A 476 -28.66 -0.22 17.27
CA THR A 476 -27.47 0.61 17.33
C THR A 476 -27.87 2.05 17.67
N THR A 477 -27.14 2.65 18.57
CA THR A 477 -27.25 4.06 18.96
C THR A 477 -25.91 4.75 18.68
N VAL A 478 -25.92 6.06 18.58
CA VAL A 478 -24.69 6.85 18.40
C VAL A 478 -24.33 7.50 19.72
N ASP A 479 -23.03 7.58 20.04
CA ASP A 479 -22.49 8.14 21.31
C ASP A 479 -22.78 7.31 22.58
N THR A 480 -22.91 6.02 22.42
CA THR A 480 -23.08 5.14 23.57
C THR A 480 -21.83 5.13 24.46
N LEU A 481 -22.02 5.49 25.72
CA LEU A 481 -20.98 5.54 26.75
C LEU A 481 -21.09 4.28 27.61
N ALA A 482 -20.67 3.16 27.21
CA ALA A 482 -20.29 2.01 28.05
C ALA A 482 -20.51 0.69 27.35
N LEU A 483 -19.54 -0.21 27.47
CA LEU A 483 -19.73 -1.62 27.21
C LEU A 483 -20.63 -2.22 28.31
N ASP A 484 -21.92 -2.07 28.19
CA ASP A 484 -22.89 -2.99 28.77
C ASP A 484 -23.20 -4.04 27.70
N PRO A 485 -22.79 -5.30 27.86
CA PRO A 485 -23.06 -6.32 26.85
C PRO A 485 -24.54 -6.52 26.50
N SER A 486 -25.44 -6.07 27.39
CA SER A 486 -26.87 -6.09 27.14
C SER A 486 -27.37 -4.92 26.28
N GLN A 487 -26.53 -3.92 26.05
CA GLN A 487 -26.80 -2.71 25.26
C GLN A 487 -25.78 -2.46 24.18
N ALA A 488 -24.95 -3.45 23.87
CA ALA A 488 -23.95 -3.35 22.82
C ALA A 488 -24.61 -3.09 21.46
N ASP A 489 -24.06 -2.16 20.73
CA ASP A 489 -24.46 -1.84 19.37
C ASP A 489 -24.19 -3.01 18.42
N GLN A 490 -24.84 -3.02 17.27
CA GLN A 490 -24.59 -4.01 16.21
C GLN A 490 -23.73 -3.43 15.08
N GLY A 491 -23.45 -2.13 15.13
CA GLY A 491 -22.66 -1.44 14.13
C GLY A 491 -23.50 -0.80 13.02
N TYR A 492 -22.91 -0.66 11.87
CA TYR A 492 -23.52 0.07 10.76
C TYR A 492 -23.14 -0.52 9.40
N THR A 493 -23.85 -0.09 8.36
CA THR A 493 -23.51 -0.35 6.97
C THR A 493 -23.33 0.96 6.22
N ALA A 494 -22.47 0.96 5.19
CA ALA A 494 -22.31 2.11 4.32
C ALA A 494 -22.06 1.70 2.88
N GLU A 495 -22.46 2.57 1.96
CA GLU A 495 -22.23 2.42 0.54
C GLU A 495 -21.51 3.65 -0.02
N LEU A 496 -20.53 3.40 -0.86
CA LEU A 496 -19.77 4.43 -1.56
C LEU A 496 -19.72 4.12 -3.04
N ALA A 497 -20.10 5.10 -3.86
CA ALA A 497 -19.96 5.06 -5.31
C ALA A 497 -19.04 6.20 -5.78
N ILE A 498 -17.99 5.86 -6.53
CA ILE A 498 -16.99 6.78 -7.03
C ILE A 498 -17.02 6.77 -8.55
N ASN A 499 -17.45 7.87 -9.15
CA ASN A 499 -17.40 8.05 -10.60
C ASN A 499 -15.99 8.47 -11.02
N LEU A 500 -15.20 7.51 -11.48
CA LEU A 500 -13.80 7.70 -11.84
C LEU A 500 -13.62 8.72 -12.96
N ARG A 501 -14.54 8.77 -13.92
CA ARG A 501 -14.49 9.73 -15.02
C ARG A 501 -14.61 11.18 -14.51
N LYS A 502 -15.50 11.42 -13.55
CA LYS A 502 -15.64 12.74 -12.91
C LYS A 502 -14.44 13.13 -12.06
N LEU A 503 -13.68 12.15 -11.59
CA LEU A 503 -12.40 12.37 -10.91
C LEU A 503 -11.24 12.61 -11.90
N GLY A 504 -11.47 12.47 -13.19
CA GLY A 504 -10.46 12.71 -14.22
C GLY A 504 -9.73 11.47 -14.73
N TYR A 505 -10.16 10.27 -14.36
CA TYR A 505 -9.61 9.05 -14.95
C TYR A 505 -9.92 9.00 -16.45
N PRO A 506 -8.94 8.63 -17.28
CA PRO A 506 -9.12 8.68 -18.74
C PRO A 506 -10.18 7.68 -19.20
N ALA A 507 -11.11 8.14 -20.07
CA ALA A 507 -12.10 7.34 -20.76
C ALA A 507 -12.79 6.28 -19.86
N GLY A 508 -13.38 6.72 -18.74
CA GLY A 508 -14.02 5.83 -17.78
C GLY A 508 -13.02 4.91 -17.11
N ARG A 509 -13.06 3.63 -17.44
CA ARG A 509 -12.15 2.65 -16.87
C ARG A 509 -10.68 2.84 -17.29
N GLY A 510 -10.42 3.47 -18.44
CA GLY A 510 -9.07 3.60 -19.00
C GLY A 510 -8.40 2.24 -19.22
N ASP A 511 -7.18 2.07 -18.68
CA ASP A 511 -6.45 0.80 -18.66
C ASP A 511 -6.96 -0.18 -17.58
N GLY A 512 -7.94 0.23 -16.80
CA GLY A 512 -8.51 -0.54 -15.68
C GLY A 512 -7.71 -0.47 -14.40
N VAL A 513 -6.58 0.20 -14.37
CA VAL A 513 -5.73 0.29 -13.18
C VAL A 513 -6.18 1.45 -12.29
N VAL A 514 -6.42 1.15 -11.03
CA VAL A 514 -6.69 2.12 -9.97
C VAL A 514 -5.81 1.85 -8.77
N PHE A 515 -5.53 2.88 -8.01
CA PHE A 515 -4.71 2.79 -6.80
C PHE A 515 -5.52 3.22 -5.58
N PRO A 516 -6.36 2.32 -5.04
CA PRO A 516 -7.17 2.60 -3.86
C PRO A 516 -6.40 2.32 -2.57
N GLY A 517 -6.77 3.03 -1.52
CA GLY A 517 -6.37 2.75 -0.15
C GLY A 517 -7.54 3.02 0.80
N ILE A 518 -7.62 2.30 1.91
CA ILE A 518 -8.68 2.47 2.90
C ILE A 518 -8.06 2.61 4.28
N ILE A 519 -8.50 3.61 5.02
CA ILE A 519 -8.31 3.70 6.46
C ILE A 519 -9.67 3.48 7.12
N TYR A 520 -9.73 2.56 8.04
CA TYR A 520 -10.85 2.38 8.93
C TYR A 520 -10.55 3.08 10.26
N TYR A 521 -11.42 3.98 10.64
CA TYR A 521 -11.43 4.67 11.93
C TYR A 521 -12.46 4.00 12.83
N ASP A 522 -12.04 3.72 14.05
CA ASP A 522 -12.84 3.07 15.08
C ASP A 522 -12.61 3.82 16.38
N GLY A 523 -13.63 4.53 16.85
CA GLY A 523 -13.53 5.50 17.91
C GLY A 523 -14.45 5.17 19.06
N ASP A 524 -13.92 4.65 20.16
CA ASP A 524 -14.68 4.17 21.29
C ASP A 524 -14.69 5.11 22.49
N SER A 525 -15.86 5.32 23.03
CA SER A 525 -16.06 6.10 24.25
C SER A 525 -16.54 5.23 25.40
N PHE A 526 -15.79 5.26 26.49
CA PHE A 526 -16.04 4.44 27.66
C PHE A 526 -16.19 5.26 28.95
N VAL A 527 -16.68 4.61 29.98
CA VAL A 527 -16.66 5.11 31.35
C VAL A 527 -15.71 4.25 32.18
N PRO A 528 -14.65 4.81 32.80
CA PRO A 528 -14.28 6.24 32.79
C PRO A 528 -13.74 6.69 31.43
N ALA A 529 -13.82 7.98 31.15
CA ALA A 529 -13.35 8.56 29.87
C ALA A 529 -11.87 8.30 29.56
N SER A 530 -11.07 7.99 30.57
CA SER A 530 -9.66 7.58 30.40
C SER A 530 -9.49 6.24 29.66
N SER A 531 -10.54 5.44 29.58
CA SER A 531 -10.55 4.18 28.81
C SER A 531 -10.94 4.39 27.34
N SER A 532 -11.38 5.60 26.97
CA SER A 532 -11.76 5.92 25.58
C SER A 532 -10.54 6.04 24.68
N TYR A 533 -10.67 5.61 23.45
CA TYR A 533 -9.61 5.63 22.44
C TYR A 533 -10.17 5.80 21.03
N ALA A 534 -9.29 5.94 20.07
CA ALA A 534 -9.60 5.75 18.65
C ALA A 534 -8.49 4.95 17.99
N THR A 535 -8.84 4.03 17.12
CA THR A 535 -7.90 3.27 16.33
C THR A 535 -7.92 3.70 14.86
N ARG A 536 -6.86 3.40 14.16
CA ARG A 536 -6.78 3.49 12.69
C ARG A 536 -6.18 2.21 12.17
N THR A 537 -6.84 1.60 11.24
CA THR A 537 -6.37 0.39 10.57
C THR A 537 -6.36 0.61 9.07
N TRP A 538 -5.21 0.34 8.42
CA TRP A 538 -5.02 0.56 7.00
C TRP A 538 -5.14 -0.74 6.22
N TRP A 539 -5.89 -0.68 5.16
CA TRP A 539 -5.86 -1.68 4.10
C TRP A 539 -5.14 -1.10 2.88
N PHE A 540 -4.04 -1.71 2.49
CA PHE A 540 -3.15 -1.25 1.42
C PHE A 540 -2.70 0.20 1.56
N ARG A 541 -2.54 0.64 2.79
CA ARG A 541 -2.02 1.95 3.08
C ARG A 541 -1.05 1.85 4.24
N GLU A 542 -0.08 2.73 4.27
CA GLU A 542 1.02 2.54 5.20
C GLU A 542 1.17 3.64 6.21
N ALA A 543 0.55 4.77 5.98
CA ALA A 543 0.70 5.90 6.88
C ALA A 543 -0.33 6.98 6.65
N GLN A 544 -0.80 7.60 7.70
CA GLN A 544 -1.68 8.76 7.73
C GLN A 544 -2.50 8.96 6.44
N ASP A 545 -2.66 10.16 5.96
CA ASP A 545 -3.54 10.44 4.81
C ASP A 545 -2.83 10.34 3.44
N GLN A 546 -1.72 9.60 3.35
CA GLN A 546 -0.91 9.59 2.12
C GLN A 546 -0.45 8.19 1.70
N ASP A 547 -0.13 8.08 0.51
CA ASP A 547 0.32 7.14 -0.48
C ASP A 547 0.97 5.81 -0.01
N GLY A 548 0.46 4.75 -0.43
CA GLY A 548 0.80 3.34 -0.32
C GLY A 548 -0.38 2.51 -0.80
N PRO A 549 -1.05 2.96 -1.90
CA PRO A 549 -2.30 2.35 -2.34
C PRO A 549 -2.07 0.95 -2.89
N ALA A 550 -3.14 0.15 -2.92
CA ALA A 550 -3.15 -1.09 -3.67
C ALA A 550 -2.99 -0.83 -5.16
N TRP A 551 -2.33 -1.72 -5.87
CA TRP A 551 -2.44 -1.80 -7.31
C TRP A 551 -3.64 -2.69 -7.65
N ALA A 552 -4.76 -2.07 -8.01
CA ALA A 552 -6.00 -2.75 -8.32
C ALA A 552 -6.30 -2.72 -9.81
N LEU A 553 -6.86 -3.81 -10.34
CA LEU A 553 -7.28 -3.92 -11.73
C LEU A 553 -8.80 -4.11 -11.78
N MET A 554 -9.51 -3.16 -12.38
CA MET A 554 -10.91 -3.32 -12.80
C MET A 554 -10.95 -4.21 -14.02
N ASP A 555 -11.19 -5.50 -13.82
CA ASP A 555 -11.04 -6.52 -14.83
C ASP A 555 -12.37 -6.77 -15.59
N PRO A 556 -12.44 -6.48 -16.90
CA PRO A 556 -13.65 -6.70 -17.69
C PRO A 556 -13.97 -8.18 -17.93
N ALA A 557 -12.99 -9.06 -17.78
CA ALA A 557 -13.18 -10.51 -17.91
C ALA A 557 -13.61 -11.17 -16.60
N TYR A 558 -13.48 -10.46 -15.48
CA TYR A 558 -13.91 -10.93 -14.17
C TYR A 558 -15.26 -10.32 -13.84
N ASN A 559 -16.33 -11.10 -13.96
CA ASN A 559 -17.70 -10.64 -13.71
C ASN A 559 -18.19 -11.07 -12.33
N VAL A 560 -19.01 -10.22 -11.70
CA VAL A 560 -19.84 -10.65 -10.58
C VAL A 560 -20.87 -11.64 -11.13
N THR A 561 -20.89 -12.84 -10.57
CA THR A 561 -21.81 -13.92 -11.00
C THR A 561 -22.67 -14.37 -9.83
N THR A 562 -23.87 -14.88 -10.14
CA THR A 562 -24.79 -15.44 -9.14
C THR A 562 -24.41 -16.86 -8.71
N SER A 563 -23.41 -17.47 -9.33
CA SER A 563 -22.88 -18.76 -8.94
C SER A 563 -21.73 -18.59 -7.95
N ILE A 564 -21.79 -19.31 -6.84
CA ILE A 564 -20.75 -19.35 -5.81
C ILE A 564 -19.40 -19.90 -6.37
N GLU A 565 -19.41 -20.41 -7.60
CA GLU A 565 -18.24 -21.04 -8.22
C GLU A 565 -17.11 -20.07 -8.65
N ASP A 566 -17.37 -18.76 -8.74
CA ASP A 566 -16.42 -17.79 -9.33
C ASP A 566 -15.94 -16.67 -8.40
N VAL A 567 -15.92 -16.88 -7.07
CA VAL A 567 -15.17 -16.00 -6.16
C VAL A 567 -13.64 -16.26 -6.24
N ALA A 568 -13.20 -16.87 -7.32
CA ALA A 568 -11.81 -17.21 -7.60
C ALA A 568 -11.01 -16.03 -8.19
N GLY A 569 -11.11 -14.85 -7.60
CA GLY A 569 -10.33 -13.68 -8.03
C GLY A 569 -8.92 -13.59 -7.45
N VAL A 570 -8.65 -14.31 -6.38
CA VAL A 570 -7.32 -14.45 -5.77
C VAL A 570 -7.17 -15.89 -5.34
N VAL A 571 -6.36 -16.64 -6.05
CA VAL A 571 -5.93 -17.95 -5.56
C VAL A 571 -4.92 -17.68 -4.46
N PRO A 572 -5.22 -17.97 -3.19
CA PRO A 572 -4.28 -17.79 -2.09
C PRO A 572 -3.01 -18.59 -2.37
N GLU A 573 -1.86 -18.03 -2.13
CA GLU A 573 -0.58 -18.74 -2.32
C GLU A 573 -0.39 -19.90 -1.33
N GLN A 574 -1.14 -19.89 -0.22
CA GLN A 574 -1.01 -20.88 0.84
C GLN A 574 -2.38 -21.34 1.34
N PHE A 575 -2.42 -22.61 1.72
CA PHE A 575 -3.54 -23.17 2.46
C PHE A 575 -3.54 -22.66 3.90
N SER A 576 -4.60 -21.97 4.32
CA SER A 576 -4.71 -21.46 5.69
C SER A 576 -6.14 -21.48 6.19
N LEU A 577 -6.30 -21.58 7.51
CA LEU A 577 -7.59 -21.48 8.20
C LEU A 577 -7.79 -20.02 8.61
N VAL A 578 -8.89 -19.44 8.20
CA VAL A 578 -9.26 -18.06 8.55
C VAL A 578 -9.93 -18.04 9.92
N GLY A 579 -10.91 -18.91 10.13
CA GLY A 579 -11.62 -19.01 11.40
C GLY A 579 -13.00 -19.62 11.25
N ASN A 580 -13.83 -19.50 12.30
CA ASN A 580 -15.24 -19.88 12.22
C ASN A 580 -16.15 -18.73 12.70
N TYR A 581 -17.29 -18.60 12.07
CA TYR A 581 -18.28 -17.59 12.40
C TYR A 581 -19.72 -18.14 12.27
N PRO A 582 -20.59 -17.84 13.27
CA PRO A 582 -20.30 -17.15 14.53
C PRO A 582 -19.39 -17.96 15.46
N ASN A 583 -18.68 -17.29 16.37
CA ASN A 583 -17.93 -17.91 17.46
C ASN A 583 -17.90 -16.95 18.68
N PRO A 584 -18.64 -17.19 19.77
CA PRO A 584 -19.41 -18.43 20.07
C PRO A 584 -20.57 -18.68 19.12
N PHE A 585 -20.99 -19.96 18.99
CA PHE A 585 -22.03 -20.39 18.05
C PHE A 585 -23.10 -21.29 18.68
N ASN A 586 -24.29 -21.39 18.06
CA ASN A 586 -25.41 -22.22 18.53
C ASN A 586 -26.34 -22.61 17.36
N PRO A 587 -26.51 -23.87 17.03
CA PRO A 587 -25.52 -24.94 17.13
C PRO A 587 -24.63 -25.03 15.90
N THR A 588 -24.82 -24.12 14.89
CA THR A 588 -24.10 -24.11 13.61
C THR A 588 -23.10 -23.00 13.53
N THR A 589 -22.00 -23.24 12.84
CA THR A 589 -20.98 -22.25 12.50
C THR A 589 -20.37 -22.55 11.14
N THR A 590 -19.93 -21.53 10.44
CA THR A 590 -19.24 -21.65 9.16
C THR A 590 -17.73 -21.54 9.39
N VAL A 591 -16.98 -22.52 8.96
CA VAL A 591 -15.51 -22.55 8.99
C VAL A 591 -14.98 -22.05 7.66
N GLN A 592 -14.22 -20.95 7.67
CA GLN A 592 -13.65 -20.34 6.49
C GLN A 592 -12.15 -20.64 6.39
N PHE A 593 -11.68 -20.97 5.18
CA PHE A 593 -10.27 -21.30 4.89
C PHE A 593 -9.90 -20.92 3.46
N THR A 594 -8.59 -20.84 3.19
CA THR A 594 -8.03 -20.50 1.88
C THR A 594 -7.39 -21.71 1.23
N MET A 595 -7.54 -21.87 -0.09
CA MET A 595 -6.99 -22.98 -0.87
C MET A 595 -6.14 -22.45 -2.03
N PRO A 596 -4.84 -22.82 -2.12
CA PRO A 596 -3.95 -22.41 -3.21
C PRO A 596 -4.23 -23.17 -4.51
N GLU A 597 -4.85 -24.33 -4.44
CA GLU A 597 -5.29 -25.14 -5.59
C GLU A 597 -6.59 -25.87 -5.25
N ALA A 598 -7.24 -26.42 -6.27
CA ALA A 598 -8.38 -27.32 -6.04
C ALA A 598 -7.91 -28.56 -5.28
N GLY A 599 -8.71 -29.03 -4.32
CA GLY A 599 -8.35 -30.17 -3.50
C GLY A 599 -9.50 -30.68 -2.65
N SER A 600 -9.37 -31.90 -2.14
CA SER A 600 -10.33 -32.48 -1.17
C SER A 600 -10.07 -31.90 0.21
N VAL A 601 -11.13 -31.51 0.90
CA VAL A 601 -11.05 -30.81 2.19
C VAL A 601 -11.78 -31.61 3.27
N THR A 602 -11.18 -31.68 4.44
CA THR A 602 -11.78 -32.33 5.61
C THR A 602 -11.56 -31.47 6.86
N LEU A 603 -12.63 -31.16 7.57
CA LEU A 603 -12.60 -30.51 8.88
C LEU A 603 -12.56 -31.56 10.00
N PHE A 604 -11.63 -31.41 10.93
CA PHE A 604 -11.49 -32.24 12.12
C PHE A 604 -11.74 -31.40 13.37
N VAL A 605 -12.60 -31.92 14.26
CA VAL A 605 -12.99 -31.23 15.51
C VAL A 605 -12.65 -32.13 16.71
N PHE A 606 -12.10 -31.51 17.76
CA PHE A 606 -11.60 -32.17 18.95
C PHE A 606 -12.16 -31.50 20.22
N ASP A 607 -12.34 -32.26 21.26
CA ASP A 607 -12.63 -31.74 22.59
C ASP A 607 -11.36 -31.24 23.32
N VAL A 608 -11.53 -30.70 24.52
CA VAL A 608 -10.41 -30.16 25.33
C VAL A 608 -9.40 -31.24 25.77
N LEU A 609 -9.76 -32.54 25.68
CA LEU A 609 -8.87 -33.67 25.97
C LEU A 609 -8.15 -34.16 24.71
N GLY A 610 -8.33 -33.50 23.55
CA GLY A 610 -7.75 -33.90 22.28
C GLY A 610 -8.44 -35.10 21.62
N ARG A 611 -9.60 -35.52 22.09
CA ARG A 611 -10.37 -36.61 21.46
C ARG A 611 -11.14 -36.05 20.27
N LYS A 612 -11.03 -36.71 19.12
CA LYS A 612 -11.77 -36.33 17.93
C LYS A 612 -13.27 -36.57 18.11
N VAL A 613 -14.06 -35.50 18.06
CA VAL A 613 -15.52 -35.56 18.31
C VAL A 613 -16.34 -35.40 17.04
N ALA A 614 -15.77 -34.84 15.98
CA ALA A 614 -16.42 -34.73 14.68
C ALA A 614 -15.39 -34.71 13.51
N THR A 615 -15.89 -35.16 12.36
CA THR A 615 -15.19 -35.03 11.08
C THR A 615 -16.24 -34.61 10.04
N VAL A 616 -15.98 -33.56 9.29
CA VAL A 616 -16.83 -33.10 8.19
C VAL A 616 -16.04 -33.25 6.89
N ASP A 617 -16.55 -34.04 5.97
CA ASP A 617 -16.00 -34.15 4.63
C ASP A 617 -16.56 -33.02 3.76
N GLY A 618 -15.70 -32.09 3.37
CA GLY A 618 -16.04 -30.95 2.50
C GLY A 618 -15.95 -31.30 1.02
N GLY A 619 -15.54 -32.50 0.66
CA GLY A 619 -15.40 -32.95 -0.71
C GLY A 619 -14.31 -32.17 -1.49
N LEU A 620 -14.41 -32.23 -2.80
CA LEU A 620 -13.51 -31.50 -3.71
C LEU A 620 -13.93 -30.04 -3.77
N GLN A 621 -13.07 -29.16 -3.30
CA GLN A 621 -13.25 -27.72 -3.33
C GLN A 621 -12.32 -27.07 -4.38
N PRO A 622 -12.76 -26.05 -5.12
CA PRO A 622 -11.87 -25.28 -6.00
C PRO A 622 -10.90 -24.41 -5.21
N ALA A 623 -9.86 -23.90 -5.86
CA ALA A 623 -8.95 -22.91 -5.30
C ALA A 623 -9.69 -21.64 -4.86
N GLY A 624 -9.13 -20.85 -3.94
CA GLY A 624 -9.72 -19.62 -3.42
C GLY A 624 -10.13 -19.71 -1.96
N VAL A 625 -10.90 -18.75 -1.48
CA VAL A 625 -11.51 -18.75 -0.14
C VAL A 625 -12.71 -19.70 -0.16
N ARG A 626 -12.80 -20.60 0.83
CA ARG A 626 -13.83 -21.62 0.93
C ARG A 626 -14.43 -21.66 2.32
N GLU A 627 -15.63 -22.23 2.39
CA GLU A 627 -16.41 -22.32 3.62
C GLU A 627 -16.98 -23.73 3.79
N LEU A 628 -16.98 -24.22 5.04
CA LEU A 628 -17.65 -25.43 5.43
C LEU A 628 -18.56 -25.16 6.62
N GLU A 629 -19.82 -25.54 6.49
CA GLU A 629 -20.75 -25.49 7.61
C GLU A 629 -20.48 -26.65 8.58
N PHE A 630 -20.45 -26.32 9.87
CA PHE A 630 -20.34 -27.30 10.95
C PHE A 630 -21.54 -27.22 11.88
N ASP A 631 -22.30 -28.30 11.96
CA ASP A 631 -23.41 -28.46 12.88
C ASP A 631 -22.96 -29.27 14.10
N ALA A 632 -22.95 -28.60 15.25
CA ALA A 632 -22.61 -29.18 16.55
C ALA A 632 -23.85 -29.55 17.39
N ALA A 633 -25.02 -29.75 16.78
CA ALA A 633 -26.27 -30.09 17.49
C ALA A 633 -26.14 -31.31 18.42
N ARG A 634 -25.22 -32.21 18.13
CA ARG A 634 -24.94 -33.42 18.93
C ARG A 634 -23.85 -33.25 20.00
N LEU A 635 -23.19 -32.09 20.04
CA LEU A 635 -22.13 -31.82 21.00
C LEU A 635 -22.68 -31.02 22.19
N SER A 636 -22.05 -31.10 23.34
CA SER A 636 -22.39 -30.32 24.53
C SER A 636 -21.80 -28.93 24.44
N SER A 637 -22.41 -27.93 25.12
CA SER A 637 -21.78 -26.62 25.26
C SER A 637 -20.38 -26.73 25.82
N GLY A 638 -19.41 -25.99 25.24
CA GLY A 638 -18.02 -26.09 25.65
C GLY A 638 -17.04 -25.54 24.61
N ILE A 639 -15.76 -25.69 24.94
CA ILE A 639 -14.64 -25.33 24.07
C ILE A 639 -14.24 -26.55 23.24
N TYR A 640 -14.05 -26.29 21.94
CA TYR A 640 -13.57 -27.27 20.98
C TYR A 640 -12.38 -26.68 20.20
N PHE A 641 -11.52 -27.57 19.71
CA PHE A 641 -10.41 -27.25 18.84
C PHE A 641 -10.65 -27.88 17.48
N TYR A 642 -10.21 -27.21 16.41
CA TYR A 642 -10.40 -27.70 15.07
C TYR A 642 -9.27 -27.32 14.14
N TYR A 643 -9.08 -28.10 13.10
CA TYR A 643 -8.25 -27.74 11.96
C TYR A 643 -8.87 -28.28 10.68
N VAL A 644 -8.48 -27.68 9.54
CA VAL A 644 -8.87 -28.15 8.21
C VAL A 644 -7.67 -28.83 7.56
N GLN A 645 -7.90 -29.95 6.88
CA GLN A 645 -6.91 -30.63 6.06
C GLN A 645 -7.32 -30.57 4.61
N MET A 646 -6.38 -30.25 3.73
CA MET A 646 -6.54 -30.25 2.28
C MET A 646 -5.62 -31.31 1.66
N VAL A 647 -6.10 -31.99 0.61
CA VAL A 647 -5.28 -32.80 -0.29
C VAL A 647 -5.37 -32.17 -1.68
N GLY A 648 -4.30 -31.58 -2.16
CA GLY A 648 -4.27 -30.89 -3.45
C GLY A 648 -4.59 -31.84 -4.61
N LYS A 649 -5.45 -31.41 -5.53
CA LYS A 649 -5.85 -32.23 -6.68
C LYS A 649 -4.69 -32.47 -7.64
N ASN A 650 -3.88 -31.46 -7.88
CA ASN A 650 -2.76 -31.53 -8.81
C ASN A 650 -1.47 -31.99 -8.14
N THR A 651 -1.19 -31.47 -6.96
CA THR A 651 0.05 -31.74 -6.22
C THR A 651 0.01 -33.04 -5.44
N GLN A 652 -1.20 -33.55 -5.09
CA GLN A 652 -1.42 -34.68 -4.16
C GLN A 652 -0.76 -34.46 -2.79
N VAL A 653 -0.39 -33.21 -2.47
CA VAL A 653 0.21 -32.85 -1.19
C VAL A 653 -0.88 -32.68 -0.14
N VAL A 654 -0.66 -33.33 1.02
CA VAL A 654 -1.51 -33.16 2.20
C VAL A 654 -1.03 -31.94 2.99
N GLN A 655 -1.88 -30.94 3.12
CA GLN A 655 -1.63 -29.75 3.93
C GLN A 655 -2.61 -29.70 5.09
N ARG A 656 -2.14 -29.20 6.25
CA ARG A 656 -2.99 -28.98 7.43
C ARG A 656 -2.88 -27.54 7.85
N SER A 657 -4.02 -26.97 8.22
CA SER A 657 -4.06 -25.62 8.78
C SER A 657 -3.50 -25.58 10.22
N SER A 658 -3.34 -24.38 10.76
CA SER A 658 -3.24 -24.15 12.20
C SER A 658 -4.48 -24.70 12.93
N VAL A 659 -4.31 -24.98 14.23
CA VAL A 659 -5.43 -25.40 15.11
C VAL A 659 -6.07 -24.14 15.69
N HIS A 660 -7.37 -24.01 15.52
CA HIS A 660 -8.16 -22.90 16.08
C HIS A 660 -9.11 -23.38 17.18
N LYS A 661 -9.58 -22.44 17.99
CA LYS A 661 -10.54 -22.66 19.08
C LYS A 661 -11.92 -22.15 18.64
N MET A 662 -12.97 -22.92 18.96
CA MET A 662 -14.36 -22.50 18.85
C MET A 662 -15.14 -22.77 20.14
N VAL A 663 -16.18 -21.99 20.38
CA VAL A 663 -17.01 -22.07 21.60
C VAL A 663 -18.45 -22.32 21.20
N LEU A 664 -18.98 -23.46 21.63
CA LEU A 664 -20.38 -23.84 21.46
C LEU A 664 -21.17 -23.40 22.71
N LEU A 665 -22.21 -22.64 22.52
CA LEU A 665 -23.16 -22.20 23.53
C LEU A 665 -24.55 -22.72 23.12
N LYS A 666 -25.15 -23.59 23.92
CA LYS A 666 -26.54 -24.04 23.76
C LYS A 666 -27.41 -23.46 24.85
#